data_b98db2d65dd8d3e7bb0e189df026253c
#
_entry.id   b98db2d65dd8d3e7bb0e189df026253c
#
_cell.length_a   1.000
_cell.length_b   1.000
_cell.length_c   1.000
_cell.angle_alpha   90.00
_cell.angle_beta   90.00
_cell.angle_gamma   90.00
#
_symmetry.space_group_name_H-M   'P 1'
#
loop_
_entity.id
_entity.type
_entity.pdbx_description
1 polymer ?
#
loop_
_entity_poly.entity_id
_entity_poly.type
_entity_poly.pdbx_seq_one_letter_code
_entity_poly.pdbx_strand_id
1 'polypeptide(L)'
;MKNEKFLSYLVIFAGILCAVILGIRSWNTEQARKVDAPDTAKTQKVTVAGFGGDMTLEVTADADKLYGVNVLSNSETQGIGSKAVEALPALMVEQQSFNVDGIAGATVSSTALRTGVEQAIKEMGFSTDKFSTPSGGSSTAEPEKDQNLEADVVVTLAAGAGMISAITAADLGKSVVILESQAMVGGNSIRATGGMNAASTQWQNENPFEEGAGVEKTLATAAEKYSDNETITALAAKVKEQYAAYQANPEGYFDSVELMELDTLVGGKGKNNPTLVKVLAEQSGPAIDYLEKLGMTIHNVGSFGGASVKRIHRPVDENGKVIAVGSYMIPILEENLKKRDKITLLTSVTAEEITKSEDGKISGVKAKGSSGNSVEVKAPVVIVATGGFAANKEMVEKYQPSLKGYMSTNAPGALGQGITMAEAVGADTVDMDQIQIHPTVTTTDAHLITEGLRGDGAILVNQEGLRFTDEVGTRDAVSKAEIEQTNSQVYLVLDNKMVEKSAVIQGYIKSGYTVTGEDAKSLAKAMGVPEDAFEKTLTEWNESVAKKEDTAFGRTSFADPLDTAPFYAIKVTPGVHHTMGGLRINEITEVLDKNGNAIPGLFAAGEVTGGVHGANRLGGNAVADFTVFGKIAGESAAKFQG
;
A
#
# COMPACT_ATOMS: atom_id res chain seq x y z
N MET A 1 -7.52 45.86 33.52
CA MET A 1 -6.17 46.46 33.24
C MET A 1 -4.96 45.56 33.54
N LYS A 2 -4.93 44.70 34.57
CA LYS A 2 -3.78 43.79 34.78
C LYS A 2 -3.76 42.56 33.84
N ASN A 3 -4.92 42.06 33.44
CA ASN A 3 -5.01 40.88 32.58
C ASN A 3 -4.75 41.14 31.08
N GLU A 4 -5.03 42.35 30.60
CA GLU A 4 -4.77 42.70 29.19
C GLU A 4 -3.29 42.85 28.87
N LYS A 5 -2.50 43.40 29.83
CA LYS A 5 -1.04 43.50 29.66
C LYS A 5 -0.36 42.13 29.71
N PHE A 6 -0.88 41.16 30.49
CA PHE A 6 -0.35 39.82 30.57
C PHE A 6 -0.61 39.04 29.25
N LEU A 7 -1.80 39.20 28.68
CA LEU A 7 -2.15 38.59 27.38
C LEU A 7 -1.30 39.17 26.24
N SER A 8 -1.05 40.49 26.25
CA SER A 8 -0.18 41.13 25.24
C SER A 8 1.27 40.64 25.32
N TYR A 9 1.81 40.45 26.54
CA TYR A 9 3.17 39.88 26.70
C TYR A 9 3.23 38.40 26.27
N LEU A 10 2.17 37.62 26.49
CA LEU A 10 2.10 36.21 26.05
C LEU A 10 2.09 36.10 24.53
N VAL A 11 1.32 36.96 23.83
CA VAL A 11 1.26 37.00 22.35
C VAL A 11 2.60 37.48 21.77
N ILE A 12 3.26 38.45 22.37
CA ILE A 12 4.58 38.93 21.93
C ILE A 12 5.63 37.83 22.15
N PHE A 13 5.59 37.11 23.28
CA PHE A 13 6.54 36.03 23.58
C PHE A 13 6.32 34.83 22.65
N ALA A 14 5.06 34.47 22.35
CA ALA A 14 4.74 33.45 21.36
C ALA A 14 5.18 33.86 19.95
N GLY A 15 4.99 35.11 19.56
CA GLY A 15 5.46 35.66 18.29
C GLY A 15 6.99 35.65 18.15
N ILE A 16 7.72 36.00 19.21
CA ILE A 16 9.19 35.94 19.24
C ILE A 16 9.66 34.47 19.23
N LEU A 17 9.00 33.58 19.95
CA LEU A 17 9.34 32.16 19.95
C LEU A 17 9.10 31.52 18.57
N CYS A 18 7.98 31.84 17.88
CA CYS A 18 7.74 31.43 16.50
C CYS A 18 8.76 32.01 15.53
N ALA A 19 9.14 33.29 15.66
CA ALA A 19 10.17 33.92 14.83
C ALA A 19 11.56 33.30 15.07
N VAL A 20 11.88 32.94 16.31
CA VAL A 20 13.14 32.24 16.65
C VAL A 20 13.12 30.80 16.10
N ILE A 21 11.99 30.08 16.22
CA ILE A 21 11.85 28.71 15.67
C ILE A 21 11.88 28.73 14.12
N LEU A 22 11.23 29.71 13.50
CA LEU A 22 11.30 29.91 12.05
C LEU A 22 12.71 30.37 11.63
N GLY A 23 13.37 31.22 12.39
CA GLY A 23 14.75 31.61 12.15
C GLY A 23 15.76 30.48 12.33
N ILE A 24 15.56 29.61 13.32
CA ILE A 24 16.38 28.39 13.51
C ILE A 24 16.07 27.34 12.39
N ARG A 25 14.82 27.19 11.98
CA ARG A 25 14.49 26.35 10.80
C ARG A 25 15.07 26.91 9.52
N SER A 26 14.98 28.21 9.26
CA SER A 26 15.58 28.88 8.11
C SER A 26 17.13 28.81 8.17
N TRP A 27 17.72 28.93 9.35
CA TRP A 27 19.17 28.83 9.51
C TRP A 27 19.69 27.39 9.37
N ASN A 28 18.92 26.38 9.78
CA ASN A 28 19.25 24.97 9.53
C ASN A 28 19.03 24.54 8.06
N THR A 29 18.16 25.24 7.30
CA THR A 29 18.01 25.01 5.86
C THR A 29 19.03 25.75 5.01
N GLU A 30 19.68 26.79 5.53
CA GLU A 30 20.76 27.53 4.83
C GLU A 30 22.18 27.02 5.10
N GLN A 31 22.37 26.07 5.98
CA GLN A 31 23.62 25.30 6.02
C GLN A 31 23.57 24.16 4.98
N ALA A 32 23.48 24.52 3.68
CA ALA A 32 24.07 23.70 2.63
C ALA A 32 25.50 23.38 3.12
N ARG A 33 25.80 22.10 3.38
CA ARG A 33 27.14 21.67 3.82
C ARG A 33 28.14 22.32 2.88
N LYS A 34 28.96 23.25 3.39
CA LYS A 34 29.99 23.90 2.61
C LYS A 34 30.90 22.78 2.11
N VAL A 35 30.79 22.47 0.82
CA VAL A 35 31.52 21.40 0.19
C VAL A 35 32.97 21.87 0.11
N ASP A 36 33.88 21.13 0.70
CA ASP A 36 35.32 21.42 0.62
C ASP A 36 35.81 21.02 -0.77
N ALA A 37 35.78 21.96 -1.69
CA ALA A 37 36.10 21.77 -3.09
C ALA A 37 37.19 22.76 -3.54
N PRO A 38 38.11 22.36 -4.44
CA PRO A 38 39.15 23.24 -4.97
C PRO A 38 38.55 24.37 -5.84
N ASP A 39 39.31 25.42 -6.05
CA ASP A 39 38.90 26.57 -6.88
C ASP A 39 38.60 26.17 -8.35
N THR A 40 39.01 24.99 -8.79
CA THR A 40 38.71 24.42 -10.11
C THR A 40 37.34 23.79 -10.20
N ALA A 41 36.68 23.51 -9.09
CA ALA A 41 35.35 22.93 -9.08
C ALA A 41 34.29 23.97 -9.46
N LYS A 42 33.28 23.53 -10.20
CA LYS A 42 32.10 24.30 -10.54
C LYS A 42 30.90 23.80 -9.75
N THR A 43 29.96 24.70 -9.49
CA THR A 43 28.67 24.36 -8.88
C THR A 43 27.55 24.70 -9.85
N GLN A 44 26.66 23.75 -10.09
CA GLN A 44 25.51 23.88 -11.01
C GLN A 44 24.22 23.51 -10.28
N LYS A 45 23.17 24.31 -10.49
CA LYS A 45 21.82 24.02 -10.04
C LYS A 45 20.99 23.50 -11.20
N VAL A 46 20.27 22.43 -10.97
CA VAL A 46 19.34 21.82 -11.93
C VAL A 46 18.03 21.49 -11.25
N THR A 47 16.94 21.52 -12.01
CA THR A 47 15.63 21.08 -11.53
C THR A 47 15.17 19.90 -12.38
N VAL A 48 14.77 18.82 -11.72
CA VAL A 48 14.30 17.58 -12.34
C VAL A 48 12.97 17.19 -11.75
N ALA A 49 12.14 16.51 -12.55
CA ALA A 49 10.87 15.99 -12.08
C ALA A 49 11.10 14.73 -11.23
N GLY A 50 10.76 14.78 -9.96
CA GLY A 50 10.65 13.62 -9.07
C GLY A 50 9.25 13.03 -9.07
N PHE A 51 9.00 12.02 -8.22
CA PHE A 51 7.67 11.41 -8.09
C PHE A 51 6.66 12.39 -7.46
N GLY A 52 7.05 13.05 -6.37
CA GLY A 52 6.18 13.99 -5.64
C GLY A 52 6.11 15.39 -6.26
N GLY A 53 6.96 15.71 -7.22
CA GLY A 53 7.07 17.02 -7.87
C GLY A 53 8.51 17.38 -8.20
N ASP A 54 8.74 18.65 -8.54
CA ASP A 54 10.06 19.14 -8.90
C ASP A 54 11.05 19.03 -7.73
N MET A 55 12.26 18.58 -8.07
CA MET A 55 13.39 18.47 -7.17
C MET A 55 14.52 19.36 -7.69
N THR A 56 14.99 20.29 -6.86
CA THR A 56 16.12 21.15 -7.21
C THR A 56 17.39 20.64 -6.56
N LEU A 57 18.37 20.34 -7.38
CA LEU A 57 19.69 19.85 -6.96
C LEU A 57 20.73 20.93 -7.14
N GLU A 58 21.71 20.96 -6.24
CA GLU A 58 22.96 21.70 -6.39
C GLU A 58 24.12 20.70 -6.37
N VAL A 59 24.83 20.63 -7.49
CA VAL A 59 25.92 19.67 -7.71
C VAL A 59 27.24 20.43 -7.84
N THR A 60 28.25 20.00 -7.08
CA THR A 60 29.61 20.57 -7.13
C THR A 60 30.58 19.50 -7.62
N ALA A 61 31.25 19.74 -8.75
CA ALA A 61 32.20 18.82 -9.38
C ALA A 61 33.30 19.56 -10.15
N ASP A 62 34.37 18.87 -10.47
CA ASP A 62 35.31 19.22 -11.53
C ASP A 62 35.36 18.12 -12.61
N ALA A 63 36.33 18.14 -13.49
CA ALA A 63 36.47 17.14 -14.56
C ALA A 63 36.78 15.72 -14.05
N ASP A 64 37.22 15.59 -12.81
CA ASP A 64 37.74 14.35 -12.25
C ASP A 64 36.99 13.86 -11.01
N LYS A 65 36.29 14.76 -10.29
CA LYS A 65 35.72 14.43 -8.99
C LYS A 65 34.38 15.12 -8.72
N LEU A 66 33.46 14.37 -8.10
CA LEU A 66 32.19 14.86 -7.55
C LEU A 66 32.41 15.19 -6.07
N TYR A 67 32.26 16.47 -5.70
CA TYR A 67 32.52 16.97 -4.35
C TYR A 67 31.25 17.05 -3.49
N GLY A 68 30.10 17.30 -4.13
CA GLY A 68 28.85 17.43 -3.40
C GLY A 68 27.61 17.31 -4.28
N VAL A 69 26.59 16.74 -3.70
CA VAL A 69 25.22 16.72 -4.24
C VAL A 69 24.30 17.16 -3.10
N ASN A 70 23.64 18.29 -3.25
CA ASN A 70 22.70 18.81 -2.26
C ASN A 70 21.31 18.92 -2.88
N VAL A 71 20.29 18.40 -2.21
CA VAL A 71 18.89 18.61 -2.59
C VAL A 71 18.41 19.87 -1.90
N LEU A 72 18.20 20.95 -2.64
CA LEU A 72 17.80 22.25 -2.11
C LEU A 72 16.31 22.33 -1.82
N SER A 73 15.50 21.68 -2.67
CA SER A 73 14.05 21.54 -2.49
C SER A 73 13.54 20.28 -3.14
N ASN A 74 12.52 19.69 -2.56
CA ASN A 74 11.79 18.56 -3.12
C ASN A 74 10.37 18.51 -2.57
N SER A 75 9.49 17.81 -3.25
CA SER A 75 8.12 17.50 -2.82
C SER A 75 7.89 15.98 -2.77
N GLU A 76 8.95 15.22 -2.54
CA GLU A 76 8.91 13.77 -2.56
C GLU A 76 8.01 13.19 -1.47
N THR A 77 7.42 12.04 -1.77
CA THR A 77 6.56 11.31 -0.83
C THR A 77 7.34 10.95 0.43
N GLN A 78 6.84 11.42 1.57
CA GLN A 78 7.45 11.12 2.87
C GLN A 78 7.55 9.60 3.10
N GLY A 79 8.71 9.13 3.56
CA GLY A 79 8.97 7.70 3.82
C GLY A 79 9.23 6.84 2.58
N ILE A 80 9.08 7.37 1.36
CA ILE A 80 9.42 6.69 0.10
C ILE A 80 10.49 7.50 -0.63
N GLY A 81 10.07 8.51 -1.40
CA GLY A 81 10.97 9.36 -2.17
C GLY A 81 11.92 10.18 -1.29
N SER A 82 11.47 10.59 -0.10
CA SER A 82 12.33 11.27 0.88
C SER A 82 13.55 10.43 1.28
N LYS A 83 13.45 9.10 1.35
CA LYS A 83 14.60 8.22 1.65
C LYS A 83 15.63 8.21 0.53
N ALA A 84 15.21 8.30 -0.74
CA ALA A 84 16.14 8.46 -1.85
C ALA A 84 16.87 9.82 -1.76
N VAL A 85 16.14 10.87 -1.43
CA VAL A 85 16.69 12.24 -1.23
C VAL A 85 17.70 12.29 -0.09
N GLU A 86 17.48 11.54 0.97
CA GLU A 86 18.37 11.49 2.15
C GLU A 86 19.63 10.65 1.90
N ALA A 87 19.51 9.52 1.22
CA ALA A 87 20.59 8.53 1.10
C ALA A 87 21.45 8.69 -0.16
N LEU A 88 20.83 8.89 -1.34
CA LEU A 88 21.56 8.83 -2.60
C LEU A 88 22.57 9.96 -2.83
N PRO A 89 22.35 11.22 -2.41
CA PRO A 89 23.33 12.27 -2.60
C PRO A 89 24.71 11.96 -1.97
N ALA A 90 24.70 11.44 -0.75
CA ALA A 90 25.94 11.04 -0.07
C ALA A 90 26.62 9.87 -0.77
N LEU A 91 25.83 8.86 -1.17
CA LEU A 91 26.31 7.68 -1.88
C LEU A 91 26.93 8.02 -3.25
N MET A 92 26.34 8.96 -3.98
CA MET A 92 26.86 9.44 -5.27
C MET A 92 28.23 10.10 -5.12
N VAL A 93 28.43 10.89 -4.07
CA VAL A 93 29.73 11.51 -3.76
C VAL A 93 30.73 10.45 -3.31
N GLU A 94 30.33 9.50 -2.47
CA GLU A 94 31.20 8.42 -1.99
C GLU A 94 31.66 7.53 -3.14
N GLN A 95 30.75 7.12 -4.01
CA GLN A 95 31.04 6.24 -5.15
C GLN A 95 31.53 6.98 -6.39
N GLN A 96 31.62 8.30 -6.32
CA GLN A 96 32.04 9.15 -7.44
C GLN A 96 31.23 8.88 -8.72
N SER A 97 29.92 8.61 -8.55
CA SER A 97 29.04 8.23 -9.66
C SER A 97 27.62 8.74 -9.44
N PHE A 98 26.97 9.20 -10.52
CA PHE A 98 25.53 9.40 -10.49
C PHE A 98 24.77 8.08 -10.67
N ASN A 99 25.39 7.03 -11.16
CA ASN A 99 24.75 5.75 -11.43
C ASN A 99 24.89 4.77 -10.24
N VAL A 100 24.61 5.26 -9.04
CA VAL A 100 24.54 4.45 -7.81
C VAL A 100 23.26 3.62 -7.79
N ASP A 101 23.21 2.57 -6.96
CA ASP A 101 21.99 1.79 -6.80
C ASP A 101 20.84 2.64 -6.25
N GLY A 102 19.66 2.47 -6.82
CA GLY A 102 18.46 3.20 -6.39
C GLY A 102 17.87 2.60 -5.11
N ILE A 103 17.11 3.42 -4.40
CA ILE A 103 16.36 2.96 -3.24
C ILE A 103 15.14 2.15 -3.70
N ALA A 104 15.06 0.90 -3.27
CA ALA A 104 13.94 0.02 -3.60
C ALA A 104 12.60 0.67 -3.16
N GLY A 105 11.64 0.72 -4.09
CA GLY A 105 10.35 1.40 -3.87
C GLY A 105 10.34 2.90 -4.18
N ALA A 106 11.50 3.56 -4.29
CA ALA A 106 11.64 4.97 -4.66
C ALA A 106 12.30 5.14 -6.04
N THR A 107 11.96 4.31 -7.01
CA THR A 107 12.62 4.23 -8.33
C THR A 107 12.57 5.55 -9.08
N VAL A 108 11.42 6.24 -9.12
CA VAL A 108 11.25 7.51 -9.83
C VAL A 108 12.12 8.59 -9.18
N SER A 109 12.08 8.74 -7.86
CA SER A 109 12.91 9.69 -7.10
C SER A 109 14.39 9.39 -7.26
N SER A 110 14.78 8.11 -7.24
CA SER A 110 16.16 7.67 -7.47
C SER A 110 16.64 8.01 -8.89
N THR A 111 15.78 7.79 -9.89
CA THR A 111 16.08 8.13 -11.29
C THR A 111 16.18 9.64 -11.47
N ALA A 112 15.30 10.42 -10.84
CA ALA A 112 15.36 11.88 -10.87
C ALA A 112 16.69 12.42 -10.32
N LEU A 113 17.15 11.88 -9.18
CA LEU A 113 18.45 12.24 -8.60
C LEU A 113 19.62 11.92 -9.55
N ARG A 114 19.63 10.72 -10.14
CA ARG A 114 20.66 10.30 -11.11
C ARG A 114 20.69 11.22 -12.32
N THR A 115 19.53 11.45 -12.94
CA THR A 115 19.37 12.32 -14.11
C THR A 115 19.78 13.76 -13.81
N GLY A 116 19.40 14.27 -12.62
CA GLY A 116 19.76 15.62 -12.20
C GLY A 116 21.26 15.80 -12.02
N VAL A 117 21.95 14.85 -11.39
CA VAL A 117 23.41 14.92 -11.24
C VAL A 117 24.10 14.78 -12.58
N GLU A 118 23.66 13.87 -13.45
CA GLU A 118 24.17 13.73 -14.82
C GLU A 118 24.00 15.04 -15.61
N GLN A 119 22.81 15.64 -15.55
CA GLN A 119 22.51 16.91 -16.22
C GLN A 119 23.43 18.04 -15.71
N ALA A 120 23.58 18.17 -14.40
CA ALA A 120 24.43 19.19 -13.81
C ALA A 120 25.89 19.07 -14.27
N ILE A 121 26.44 17.84 -14.33
CA ILE A 121 27.79 17.56 -14.83
C ILE A 121 27.94 17.98 -16.29
N LYS A 122 26.95 17.67 -17.15
CA LYS A 122 26.91 18.09 -18.55
C LYS A 122 26.85 19.62 -18.69
N GLU A 123 26.01 20.29 -17.92
CA GLU A 123 25.86 21.75 -17.95
C GLU A 123 27.12 22.49 -17.45
N MET A 124 27.90 21.89 -16.55
CA MET A 124 29.22 22.39 -16.16
C MET A 124 30.27 22.21 -17.26
N GLY A 125 29.95 21.49 -18.35
CA GLY A 125 30.86 21.23 -19.48
C GLY A 125 31.85 20.07 -19.23
N PHE A 126 31.54 19.17 -18.31
CA PHE A 126 32.38 18.00 -18.02
C PHE A 126 31.83 16.75 -18.73
N SER A 127 32.73 15.77 -19.03
CA SER A 127 32.30 14.45 -19.50
C SER A 127 31.63 13.67 -18.37
N THR A 128 30.52 13.02 -18.68
CA THR A 128 29.81 12.15 -17.74
C THR A 128 30.41 10.75 -17.64
N ASP A 129 31.31 10.37 -18.55
CA ASP A 129 31.85 9.00 -18.63
C ASP A 129 32.53 8.55 -17.33
N LYS A 130 33.27 9.45 -16.69
CA LYS A 130 33.96 9.16 -15.42
C LYS A 130 33.01 8.95 -14.24
N PHE A 131 31.83 9.52 -14.31
CA PHE A 131 30.83 9.47 -13.25
C PHE A 131 29.66 8.51 -13.58
N SER A 132 29.74 7.81 -14.72
CA SER A 132 28.72 6.87 -15.16
C SER A 132 28.85 5.48 -14.54
N THR A 133 30.05 5.13 -14.10
CA THR A 133 30.34 3.86 -13.44
C THR A 133 30.81 4.15 -12.03
N PRO A 134 30.21 3.54 -10.99
CA PRO A 134 30.71 3.67 -9.64
C PRO A 134 32.20 3.32 -9.63
N SER A 135 33.04 4.30 -9.32
CA SER A 135 34.47 4.05 -9.16
C SER A 135 34.61 3.20 -7.91
N GLY A 136 34.96 1.93 -8.11
CA GLY A 136 34.96 0.87 -7.13
C GLY A 136 35.46 1.26 -5.74
N GLY A 137 34.59 1.79 -4.99
CA GLY A 137 34.51 1.62 -3.59
C GLY A 137 33.54 0.47 -3.37
N SER A 138 34.00 -0.76 -3.45
CA SER A 138 33.53 -1.69 -2.46
C SER A 138 33.55 -0.86 -1.17
N SER A 139 32.40 -0.57 -0.61
CA SER A 139 32.29 -0.02 0.73
C SER A 139 33.40 -0.68 1.54
N THR A 140 34.40 0.11 1.97
CA THR A 140 35.39 -0.33 2.96
C THR A 140 34.74 -0.28 4.35
N ALA A 141 33.43 -0.37 4.44
CA ALA A 141 32.78 -0.88 5.62
C ALA A 141 33.37 -2.28 5.80
N GLU A 142 34.10 -2.48 6.89
CA GLU A 142 34.48 -3.84 7.31
C GLU A 142 33.22 -4.70 7.18
N PRO A 143 33.34 -5.94 6.62
CA PRO A 143 32.19 -6.83 6.53
C PRO A 143 31.51 -6.85 7.90
N GLU A 144 30.21 -6.58 7.91
CA GLU A 144 29.44 -6.63 9.15
C GLU A 144 29.75 -7.98 9.83
N LYS A 145 29.97 -7.94 11.14
CA LYS A 145 30.28 -9.15 11.89
C LYS A 145 29.03 -9.99 12.04
N ASP A 146 29.23 -11.30 12.16
CA ASP A 146 28.16 -12.21 12.54
C ASP A 146 27.49 -11.74 13.85
N GLN A 147 26.17 -11.80 13.85
CA GLN A 147 25.34 -11.33 14.97
C GLN A 147 24.57 -12.51 15.58
N ASN A 148 24.64 -12.64 16.89
CA ASN A 148 23.82 -13.57 17.66
C ASN A 148 22.96 -12.77 18.63
N LEU A 149 21.65 -12.81 18.44
CA LEU A 149 20.66 -12.05 19.19
C LEU A 149 19.73 -13.00 19.95
N GLU A 150 19.17 -12.52 21.05
CA GLU A 150 18.13 -13.21 21.81
C GLU A 150 16.95 -12.26 22.01
N ALA A 151 15.72 -12.77 21.82
CA ALA A 151 14.49 -12.03 22.04
C ALA A 151 13.35 -12.97 22.47
N ASP A 152 12.27 -12.41 23.02
CA ASP A 152 11.05 -13.19 23.26
C ASP A 152 10.35 -13.55 21.93
N VAL A 153 10.42 -12.64 20.94
CA VAL A 153 9.74 -12.77 19.66
C VAL A 153 10.67 -12.32 18.52
N VAL A 154 10.74 -13.08 17.44
CA VAL A 154 11.32 -12.61 16.18
C VAL A 154 10.22 -12.46 15.12
N VAL A 155 10.20 -11.34 14.43
CA VAL A 155 9.26 -11.03 13.33
C VAL A 155 10.03 -10.99 12.02
N THR A 156 9.56 -11.75 11.04
CA THR A 156 10.17 -11.77 9.71
C THR A 156 9.46 -10.80 8.78
N LEU A 157 10.08 -9.69 8.48
CA LEU A 157 9.68 -8.54 7.66
C LEU A 157 8.95 -7.40 8.41
N ALA A 158 9.41 -6.18 8.15
CA ALA A 158 8.85 -4.93 8.66
C ALA A 158 7.85 -4.30 7.67
N ALA A 159 6.83 -5.08 7.24
CA ALA A 159 5.65 -4.55 6.54
C ALA A 159 4.51 -4.29 7.55
N GLY A 160 3.31 -3.93 7.09
CA GLY A 160 2.19 -3.57 7.96
C GLY A 160 1.92 -4.57 9.08
N ALA A 161 1.71 -5.85 8.75
CA ALA A 161 1.45 -6.90 9.75
C ALA A 161 2.61 -7.08 10.73
N GLY A 162 3.85 -7.12 10.23
CA GLY A 162 5.04 -7.33 11.08
C GLY A 162 5.28 -6.17 12.03
N MET A 163 5.15 -4.92 11.57
CA MET A 163 5.29 -3.75 12.45
C MET A 163 4.20 -3.69 13.52
N ILE A 164 2.94 -3.94 13.15
CA ILE A 164 1.82 -3.98 14.10
C ILE A 164 2.00 -5.10 15.12
N SER A 165 2.42 -6.29 14.69
CA SER A 165 2.70 -7.42 15.59
C SER A 165 3.81 -7.08 16.59
N ALA A 166 4.90 -6.48 16.09
CA ALA A 166 6.04 -6.09 16.93
C ALA A 166 5.67 -5.01 17.95
N ILE A 167 4.94 -3.98 17.53
CA ILE A 167 4.43 -2.92 18.39
C ILE A 167 3.53 -3.52 19.48
N THR A 168 2.60 -4.38 19.10
CA THR A 168 1.66 -5.02 20.04
C THR A 168 2.38 -5.91 21.04
N ALA A 169 3.33 -6.76 20.59
CA ALA A 169 4.10 -7.62 21.49
C ALA A 169 4.98 -6.82 22.46
N ALA A 170 5.60 -5.75 21.98
CA ALA A 170 6.43 -4.86 22.80
C ALA A 170 5.62 -4.09 23.85
N ASP A 171 4.42 -3.62 23.50
CA ASP A 171 3.50 -2.95 24.43
C ASP A 171 3.01 -3.91 25.53
N LEU A 172 3.00 -5.22 25.25
CA LEU A 172 2.72 -6.28 26.23
C LEU A 172 3.99 -6.78 26.96
N GLY A 173 5.09 -6.09 26.83
CA GLY A 173 6.31 -6.27 27.61
C GLY A 173 7.35 -7.21 27.01
N LYS A 174 7.17 -7.72 25.79
CA LYS A 174 8.12 -8.62 25.12
C LYS A 174 9.26 -7.87 24.43
N SER A 175 10.44 -8.47 24.40
CA SER A 175 11.54 -8.05 23.53
C SER A 175 11.31 -8.61 22.13
N VAL A 176 11.51 -7.79 21.09
CA VAL A 176 11.22 -8.14 19.70
C VAL A 176 12.39 -7.81 18.81
N VAL A 177 12.82 -8.76 17.97
CA VAL A 177 13.73 -8.50 16.85
C VAL A 177 12.94 -8.60 15.54
N ILE A 178 13.05 -7.58 14.70
CA ILE A 178 12.46 -7.54 13.36
C ILE A 178 13.57 -7.68 12.33
N LEU A 179 13.42 -8.63 11.40
CA LEU A 179 14.33 -8.85 10.28
C LEU A 179 13.68 -8.34 8.99
N GLU A 180 14.21 -7.29 8.37
CA GLU A 180 13.72 -6.74 7.11
C GLU A 180 14.74 -6.97 5.98
N SER A 181 14.33 -7.66 4.93
CA SER A 181 15.21 -8.03 3.81
C SER A 181 15.64 -6.82 2.96
N GLN A 182 14.82 -5.78 2.92
CA GLN A 182 15.10 -4.57 2.16
C GLN A 182 15.78 -3.52 3.04
N ALA A 183 16.42 -2.54 2.40
CA ALA A 183 16.98 -1.38 3.12
C ALA A 183 15.89 -0.47 3.72
N MET A 184 14.65 -0.63 3.30
CA MET A 184 13.49 0.14 3.74
C MET A 184 12.38 -0.78 4.24
N VAL A 185 11.70 -0.35 5.30
CA VAL A 185 10.49 -1.00 5.80
C VAL A 185 9.27 -0.73 4.91
N GLY A 186 8.24 -1.56 5.04
CA GLY A 186 6.93 -1.32 4.47
C GLY A 186 6.50 -2.31 3.38
N GLY A 187 7.42 -2.92 2.64
CA GLY A 187 7.11 -3.93 1.62
C GLY A 187 5.98 -3.50 0.66
N ASN A 188 4.95 -4.36 0.46
CA ASN A 188 3.76 -4.02 -0.30
C ASN A 188 2.84 -3.05 0.45
N SER A 189 2.88 -3.02 1.78
CA SER A 189 1.96 -2.19 2.58
C SER A 189 2.17 -0.69 2.33
N ILE A 190 3.41 -0.23 2.11
CA ILE A 190 3.70 1.18 1.81
C ILE A 190 3.14 1.61 0.43
N ARG A 191 2.92 0.65 -0.48
CA ARG A 191 2.38 0.85 -1.83
C ARG A 191 0.85 0.87 -1.87
N ALA A 192 0.16 0.58 -0.75
CA ALA A 192 -1.29 0.57 -0.70
C ALA A 192 -1.86 1.98 -0.93
N THR A 193 -2.63 2.15 -2.01
CA THR A 193 -3.17 3.45 -2.44
C THR A 193 -4.60 3.70 -1.98
N GLY A 194 -5.29 2.67 -1.49
CA GLY A 194 -6.70 2.73 -1.10
C GLY A 194 -6.93 3.17 0.34
N GLY A 195 -7.47 2.28 1.14
CA GLY A 195 -7.80 2.49 2.54
C GLY A 195 -8.04 1.16 3.25
N MET A 196 -8.62 1.21 4.43
CA MET A 196 -8.96 0.07 5.27
C MET A 196 -10.47 -0.13 5.34
N ASN A 197 -10.97 -1.33 5.00
CA ASN A 197 -12.37 -1.66 5.27
C ASN A 197 -12.60 -1.86 6.77
N ALA A 198 -13.65 -1.21 7.29
CA ALA A 198 -14.12 -1.43 8.64
C ALA A 198 -15.63 -1.27 8.71
N ALA A 199 -16.31 -2.16 9.44
CA ALA A 199 -17.76 -2.15 9.59
C ALA A 199 -18.19 -1.42 10.86
N SER A 200 -19.37 -0.84 10.83
CA SER A 200 -20.07 -0.26 11.98
C SER A 200 -19.25 0.79 12.74
N THR A 201 -18.53 1.64 12.02
CA THR A 201 -17.74 2.72 12.62
C THR A 201 -18.57 3.99 12.79
N GLN A 202 -18.21 4.85 13.75
CA GLN A 202 -18.86 6.16 13.91
C GLN A 202 -18.66 7.06 12.68
N TRP A 203 -17.58 6.91 11.95
CA TRP A 203 -17.21 7.71 10.77
C TRP A 203 -18.10 7.45 9.56
N GLN A 204 -18.72 6.29 9.48
CA GLN A 204 -19.73 5.99 8.46
C GLN A 204 -20.97 6.89 8.61
N ASN A 205 -21.37 7.24 9.85
CA ASN A 205 -22.53 8.08 10.14
C ASN A 205 -22.39 9.53 9.64
N GLU A 206 -21.22 9.96 9.24
CA GLU A 206 -21.00 11.26 8.60
C GLU A 206 -21.46 11.28 7.13
N ASN A 207 -21.81 10.12 6.57
CA ASN A 207 -22.28 9.96 5.20
C ASN A 207 -23.79 9.66 5.16
N PRO A 208 -24.53 10.17 4.15
CA PRO A 208 -25.89 9.70 3.89
C PRO A 208 -25.82 8.25 3.38
N PHE A 209 -26.76 7.41 3.82
CA PHE A 209 -26.89 6.06 3.30
C PHE A 209 -27.67 6.07 1.99
N GLU A 210 -27.03 5.71 0.89
CA GLU A 210 -27.60 5.66 -0.46
C GLU A 210 -27.41 4.28 -1.14
N GLU A 211 -26.76 3.34 -0.46
CA GLU A 211 -26.29 2.07 -1.01
C GLU A 211 -27.29 0.91 -0.88
N GLY A 212 -28.59 1.20 -0.72
CA GLY A 212 -29.64 0.17 -0.59
C GLY A 212 -29.62 -0.87 -1.71
N ALA A 213 -29.40 -0.44 -2.95
CA ALA A 213 -29.28 -1.34 -4.10
C ALA A 213 -28.06 -2.28 -3.99
N GLY A 214 -26.96 -1.83 -3.37
CA GLY A 214 -25.79 -2.66 -3.10
C GLY A 214 -26.09 -3.79 -2.11
N VAL A 215 -26.79 -3.46 -1.01
CA VAL A 215 -27.23 -4.43 -0.01
C VAL A 215 -28.15 -5.48 -0.65
N GLU A 216 -29.15 -5.04 -1.43
CA GLU A 216 -30.09 -5.92 -2.13
C GLU A 216 -29.37 -6.84 -3.14
N LYS A 217 -28.39 -6.31 -3.89
CA LYS A 217 -27.57 -7.08 -4.83
C LYS A 217 -26.77 -8.18 -4.11
N THR A 218 -26.16 -7.88 -2.97
CA THR A 218 -25.44 -8.88 -2.18
C THR A 218 -26.37 -9.97 -1.65
N LEU A 219 -27.54 -9.60 -1.10
CA LEU A 219 -28.55 -10.56 -0.63
C LEU A 219 -29.09 -11.45 -1.78
N ALA A 220 -29.37 -10.86 -2.95
CA ALA A 220 -29.79 -11.61 -4.13
C ALA A 220 -28.70 -12.58 -4.61
N THR A 221 -27.45 -12.12 -4.64
CA THR A 221 -26.31 -12.96 -5.02
C THR A 221 -26.12 -14.13 -4.06
N ALA A 222 -26.25 -13.90 -2.76
CA ALA A 222 -26.19 -14.96 -1.74
C ALA A 222 -27.28 -16.00 -1.96
N ALA A 223 -28.52 -15.56 -2.19
CA ALA A 223 -29.65 -16.47 -2.43
C ALA A 223 -29.53 -17.27 -3.74
N GLU A 224 -29.03 -16.64 -4.82
CA GLU A 224 -28.93 -17.25 -6.15
C GLU A 224 -27.76 -18.23 -6.25
N LYS A 225 -26.57 -17.84 -5.74
CA LYS A 225 -25.32 -18.57 -6.02
C LYS A 225 -24.83 -19.41 -4.85
N TYR A 226 -25.34 -19.18 -3.64
CA TYR A 226 -24.83 -19.82 -2.43
C TYR A 226 -25.94 -20.43 -1.55
N SER A 227 -27.09 -20.79 -2.16
CA SER A 227 -28.22 -21.41 -1.46
C SER A 227 -27.86 -22.68 -0.69
N ASP A 228 -26.81 -23.39 -1.13
CA ASP A 228 -26.33 -24.62 -0.52
C ASP A 228 -25.25 -24.38 0.58
N ASN A 229 -24.83 -23.11 0.78
CA ASN A 229 -23.87 -22.75 1.80
C ASN A 229 -24.58 -22.25 3.07
N GLU A 230 -24.64 -23.09 4.10
CA GLU A 230 -25.35 -22.79 5.34
C GLU A 230 -24.88 -21.49 6.02
N THR A 231 -23.57 -21.22 6.02
CA THR A 231 -22.99 -20.00 6.63
C THR A 231 -23.46 -18.74 5.90
N ILE A 232 -23.32 -18.72 4.57
CA ILE A 232 -23.73 -17.59 3.75
C ILE A 232 -25.25 -17.37 3.83
N THR A 233 -26.03 -18.45 3.81
CA THR A 233 -27.50 -18.39 3.92
C THR A 233 -27.94 -17.83 5.28
N ALA A 234 -27.31 -18.27 6.38
CA ALA A 234 -27.61 -17.77 7.72
C ALA A 234 -27.25 -16.26 7.86
N LEU A 235 -26.08 -15.85 7.35
CA LEU A 235 -25.66 -14.45 7.35
C LEU A 235 -26.59 -13.59 6.50
N ALA A 236 -26.98 -14.06 5.31
CA ALA A 236 -27.91 -13.33 4.43
C ALA A 236 -29.27 -13.12 5.10
N ALA A 237 -29.77 -14.13 5.82
CA ALA A 237 -31.02 -14.00 6.59
C ALA A 237 -30.89 -12.92 7.69
N LYS A 238 -29.78 -12.91 8.43
CA LYS A 238 -29.50 -11.93 9.49
C LYS A 238 -29.35 -10.51 8.94
N VAL A 239 -28.58 -10.34 7.86
CA VAL A 239 -28.45 -9.04 7.18
C VAL A 239 -29.79 -8.54 6.66
N LYS A 240 -30.61 -9.42 6.09
CA LYS A 240 -31.96 -9.06 5.62
C LYS A 240 -32.85 -8.53 6.76
N GLU A 241 -32.80 -9.18 7.94
CA GLU A 241 -33.51 -8.72 9.14
C GLU A 241 -33.00 -7.36 9.61
N GLN A 242 -31.68 -7.18 9.72
CA GLN A 242 -31.06 -5.92 10.11
C GLN A 242 -31.40 -4.78 9.13
N TYR A 243 -31.35 -5.05 7.83
CA TYR A 243 -31.69 -4.06 6.81
C TYR A 243 -33.16 -3.69 6.83
N ALA A 244 -34.08 -4.65 7.02
CA ALA A 244 -35.50 -4.37 7.16
C ALA A 244 -35.79 -3.53 8.43
N ALA A 245 -35.11 -3.77 9.52
CA ALA A 245 -35.22 -2.96 10.74
C ALA A 245 -34.73 -1.52 10.49
N TYR A 246 -33.62 -1.35 9.81
CA TYR A 246 -33.12 -0.04 9.41
C TYR A 246 -34.10 0.70 8.48
N GLN A 247 -34.64 0.03 7.46
CA GLN A 247 -35.62 0.63 6.56
C GLN A 247 -36.89 1.09 7.28
N ALA A 248 -37.31 0.40 8.36
CA ALA A 248 -38.45 0.76 9.17
C ALA A 248 -38.20 2.01 10.06
N ASN A 249 -36.95 2.21 10.49
CA ASN A 249 -36.53 3.35 11.30
C ASN A 249 -35.07 3.75 10.93
N PRO A 250 -34.85 4.50 9.84
CA PRO A 250 -33.54 4.88 9.39
C PRO A 250 -32.83 5.82 10.36
N GLU A 251 -31.78 5.34 11.04
CA GLU A 251 -30.92 6.15 11.91
C GLU A 251 -29.45 5.91 11.55
N GLY A 252 -28.73 6.99 11.25
CA GLY A 252 -27.32 6.92 10.88
C GLY A 252 -27.08 6.23 9.54
N TYR A 253 -25.90 5.61 9.40
CA TYR A 253 -25.49 4.87 8.20
C TYR A 253 -25.71 3.37 8.40
N PHE A 254 -26.31 2.68 7.43
CA PHE A 254 -26.49 1.24 7.51
C PHE A 254 -25.21 0.50 7.11
N ASP A 255 -24.60 -0.16 8.06
CA ASP A 255 -23.61 -1.21 7.89
C ASP A 255 -23.65 -2.13 9.12
N SER A 256 -23.15 -3.35 8.99
CA SER A 256 -23.01 -4.30 10.09
C SER A 256 -21.81 -5.21 9.88
N VAL A 257 -21.34 -5.79 10.99
CA VAL A 257 -20.33 -6.85 10.98
C VAL A 257 -20.75 -7.98 10.05
N GLU A 258 -22.01 -8.41 10.17
CA GLU A 258 -22.57 -9.50 9.36
C GLU A 258 -22.67 -9.15 7.87
N LEU A 259 -22.91 -7.88 7.51
CA LEU A 259 -22.89 -7.46 6.12
C LEU A 259 -21.44 -7.48 5.57
N MET A 260 -20.45 -7.07 6.37
CA MET A 260 -19.04 -7.19 5.98
C MET A 260 -18.60 -8.65 5.84
N GLU A 261 -19.02 -9.53 6.74
CA GLU A 261 -18.79 -10.97 6.61
C GLU A 261 -19.41 -11.51 5.31
N LEU A 262 -20.68 -11.18 5.05
CA LEU A 262 -21.43 -11.61 3.86
C LEU A 262 -20.76 -11.14 2.57
N ASP A 263 -20.42 -9.86 2.47
CA ASP A 263 -19.71 -9.29 1.32
C ASP A 263 -18.37 -10.01 1.08
N THR A 264 -17.62 -10.27 2.15
CA THR A 264 -16.31 -10.93 2.08
C THR A 264 -16.43 -12.39 1.63
N LEU A 265 -17.40 -13.13 2.17
CA LEU A 265 -17.66 -14.52 1.77
C LEU A 265 -18.16 -14.63 0.33
N VAL A 266 -19.12 -13.79 -0.06
CA VAL A 266 -19.66 -13.74 -1.43
C VAL A 266 -18.59 -13.31 -2.41
N GLY A 267 -17.83 -12.25 -2.08
CA GLY A 267 -16.71 -11.76 -2.89
C GLY A 267 -15.58 -12.76 -3.04
N GLY A 268 -15.29 -13.52 -1.99
CA GLY A 268 -14.32 -14.64 -1.98
C GLY A 268 -14.85 -15.94 -2.57
N LYS A 269 -16.04 -15.89 -3.19
CA LYS A 269 -16.71 -17.02 -3.86
C LYS A 269 -16.99 -18.21 -2.93
N GLY A 270 -17.23 -17.96 -1.65
CA GLY A 270 -17.52 -18.98 -0.65
C GLY A 270 -16.35 -19.93 -0.35
N LYS A 271 -15.12 -19.62 -0.80
CA LYS A 271 -13.92 -20.41 -0.51
C LYS A 271 -13.21 -19.98 0.78
N ASN A 272 -13.55 -18.83 1.32
CA ASN A 272 -12.97 -18.30 2.55
C ASN A 272 -13.18 -19.28 3.72
N ASN A 273 -12.28 -19.23 4.70
CA ASN A 273 -12.53 -19.77 6.03
C ASN A 273 -13.49 -18.82 6.78
N PRO A 274 -14.75 -19.22 7.04
CA PRO A 274 -15.74 -18.32 7.65
C PRO A 274 -15.32 -17.82 9.05
N THR A 275 -14.58 -18.62 9.82
CA THR A 275 -14.08 -18.22 11.13
C THR A 275 -13.09 -17.05 11.03
N LEU A 276 -12.17 -17.09 10.07
CA LEU A 276 -11.24 -16.00 9.85
C LEU A 276 -11.93 -14.74 9.31
N VAL A 277 -12.92 -14.89 8.42
CA VAL A 277 -13.72 -13.76 7.93
C VAL A 277 -14.49 -13.09 9.06
N LYS A 278 -15.06 -13.88 9.96
CA LYS A 278 -15.74 -13.36 11.14
C LYS A 278 -14.79 -12.54 12.02
N VAL A 279 -13.59 -13.05 12.31
CA VAL A 279 -12.57 -12.30 13.08
C VAL A 279 -12.22 -11.00 12.37
N LEU A 280 -11.98 -11.03 11.05
CA LEU A 280 -11.70 -9.83 10.26
C LEU A 280 -12.81 -8.78 10.41
N ALA A 281 -14.06 -9.16 10.23
CA ALA A 281 -15.19 -8.25 10.28
C ALA A 281 -15.43 -7.69 11.70
N GLU A 282 -15.45 -8.56 12.72
CA GLU A 282 -15.66 -8.17 14.13
C GLU A 282 -14.55 -7.24 14.66
N GLN A 283 -13.31 -7.45 14.23
CA GLN A 283 -12.17 -6.67 14.70
C GLN A 283 -11.84 -5.46 13.81
N SER A 284 -12.52 -5.28 12.69
CA SER A 284 -12.23 -4.19 11.74
C SER A 284 -12.50 -2.80 12.32
N GLY A 285 -13.66 -2.60 12.99
CA GLY A 285 -13.98 -1.36 13.69
C GLY A 285 -13.00 -1.05 14.83
N PRO A 286 -12.82 -1.97 15.80
CA PRO A 286 -11.79 -1.82 16.84
C PRO A 286 -10.36 -1.57 16.34
N ALA A 287 -10.03 -2.03 15.13
CA ALA A 287 -8.74 -1.76 14.52
C ALA A 287 -8.56 -0.29 14.10
N ILE A 288 -9.64 0.41 13.71
CA ILE A 288 -9.58 1.87 13.50
C ILE A 288 -9.18 2.58 14.81
N ASP A 289 -9.83 2.24 15.93
CA ASP A 289 -9.50 2.81 17.25
C ASP A 289 -8.07 2.49 17.68
N TYR A 290 -7.55 1.32 17.31
CA TYR A 290 -6.17 0.95 17.57
C TYR A 290 -5.19 1.81 16.75
N LEU A 291 -5.47 2.03 15.46
CA LEU A 291 -4.66 2.90 14.61
C LEU A 291 -4.65 4.34 15.11
N GLU A 292 -5.77 4.85 15.62
CA GLU A 292 -5.84 6.18 16.24
C GLU A 292 -4.92 6.30 17.45
N LYS A 293 -4.84 5.29 18.30
CA LYS A 293 -3.90 5.25 19.43
C LYS A 293 -2.44 5.30 19.00
N LEU A 294 -2.14 4.82 17.79
CA LEU A 294 -0.81 4.91 17.18
C LEU A 294 -0.56 6.25 16.47
N GLY A 295 -1.55 7.16 16.47
CA GLY A 295 -1.45 8.50 15.86
C GLY A 295 -1.91 8.54 14.39
N MET A 296 -2.71 7.60 13.93
CA MET A 296 -3.23 7.55 12.56
C MET A 296 -4.70 7.94 12.51
N THR A 297 -5.06 8.83 11.59
CA THR A 297 -6.43 9.29 11.34
C THR A 297 -6.86 8.89 9.93
N ILE A 298 -7.83 7.96 9.82
CA ILE A 298 -8.36 7.45 8.54
C ILE A 298 -9.89 7.52 8.54
N HIS A 299 -10.44 8.73 8.64
CA HIS A 299 -11.86 8.97 8.89
C HIS A 299 -12.69 9.23 7.63
N ASN A 300 -12.04 9.50 6.48
CA ASN A 300 -12.77 9.66 5.21
C ASN A 300 -13.29 8.32 4.72
N VAL A 301 -14.60 8.16 4.65
CA VAL A 301 -15.24 6.90 4.25
C VAL A 301 -15.73 6.98 2.80
N GLY A 302 -15.39 5.95 2.01
CA GLY A 302 -15.76 5.85 0.59
C GLY A 302 -16.17 4.44 0.16
N SER A 303 -16.42 4.29 -1.15
CA SER A 303 -16.77 3.02 -1.79
C SER A 303 -15.56 2.38 -2.46
N PHE A 304 -15.49 1.04 -2.40
CA PHE A 304 -14.51 0.24 -3.15
C PHE A 304 -15.19 -1.00 -3.77
N GLY A 305 -14.54 -1.57 -4.77
CA GLY A 305 -15.08 -2.70 -5.52
C GLY A 305 -15.37 -3.93 -4.66
N GLY A 306 -16.56 -4.47 -4.81
CA GLY A 306 -17.04 -5.67 -4.14
C GLY A 306 -17.69 -5.45 -2.78
N ALA A 307 -17.62 -4.26 -2.19
CA ALA A 307 -18.36 -3.91 -0.98
C ALA A 307 -19.75 -3.38 -1.35
N SER A 308 -20.78 -3.82 -0.63
CA SER A 308 -22.17 -3.40 -0.86
C SER A 308 -22.46 -1.98 -0.38
N VAL A 309 -21.66 -1.46 0.55
CA VAL A 309 -21.80 -0.14 1.19
C VAL A 309 -20.46 0.56 1.31
N LYS A 310 -20.46 1.87 1.58
CA LYS A 310 -19.23 2.62 1.88
C LYS A 310 -18.65 2.14 3.21
N ARG A 311 -17.47 1.56 3.19
CA ARG A 311 -16.76 1.14 4.40
C ARG A 311 -15.24 1.25 4.31
N ILE A 312 -14.70 1.79 3.20
CA ILE A 312 -13.27 2.02 3.11
C ILE A 312 -12.89 3.33 3.80
N HIS A 313 -12.08 3.23 4.84
CA HIS A 313 -11.57 4.35 5.62
C HIS A 313 -10.23 4.80 5.04
N ARG A 314 -10.10 6.09 4.73
CA ARG A 314 -8.98 6.69 4.02
C ARG A 314 -8.38 7.86 4.80
N PRO A 315 -7.05 8.06 4.77
CA PRO A 315 -6.45 9.28 5.28
C PRO A 315 -6.69 10.45 4.31
N VAL A 316 -6.67 11.66 4.86
CA VAL A 316 -6.71 12.91 4.08
C VAL A 316 -5.55 13.80 4.50
N ASP A 317 -5.11 14.67 3.59
CA ASP A 317 -4.12 15.72 3.88
C ASP A 317 -4.77 16.88 4.66
N GLU A 318 -3.96 17.89 5.00
CA GLU A 318 -4.41 19.11 5.71
C GLU A 318 -5.48 19.93 4.96
N ASN A 319 -5.63 19.69 3.64
CA ASN A 319 -6.63 20.33 2.79
C ASN A 319 -7.89 19.45 2.59
N GLY A 320 -7.96 18.30 3.25
CA GLY A 320 -9.06 17.34 3.12
C GLY A 320 -9.01 16.46 1.87
N LYS A 321 -7.88 16.44 1.14
CA LYS A 321 -7.72 15.58 -0.04
C LYS A 321 -7.29 14.18 0.37
N VAL A 322 -7.89 13.17 -0.25
CA VAL A 322 -7.53 11.77 -0.03
C VAL A 322 -6.08 11.51 -0.44
N ILE A 323 -5.33 10.88 0.45
CA ILE A 323 -3.95 10.43 0.24
C ILE A 323 -3.84 8.91 0.32
N ALA A 324 -2.75 8.35 -0.19
CA ALA A 324 -2.53 6.90 -0.20
C ALA A 324 -2.32 6.37 1.23
N VAL A 325 -3.09 5.34 1.62
CA VAL A 325 -3.08 4.81 2.99
C VAL A 325 -1.72 4.25 3.39
N GLY A 326 -1.01 3.57 2.47
CA GLY A 326 0.27 2.94 2.77
C GLY A 326 1.37 3.95 3.06
N SER A 327 1.52 4.98 2.22
CA SER A 327 2.51 6.05 2.44
C SER A 327 2.18 6.92 3.65
N TYR A 328 0.94 6.91 4.11
CA TYR A 328 0.52 7.55 5.35
C TYR A 328 0.84 6.69 6.59
N MET A 329 0.43 5.42 6.58
CA MET A 329 0.53 4.54 7.75
C MET A 329 1.96 4.09 8.06
N ILE A 330 2.72 3.70 7.04
CA ILE A 330 4.02 3.04 7.22
C ILE A 330 5.05 3.94 7.95
N PRO A 331 5.22 5.23 7.60
CA PRO A 331 6.11 6.11 8.36
C PRO A 331 5.69 6.26 9.82
N ILE A 332 4.39 6.32 10.10
CA ILE A 332 3.87 6.42 11.48
C ILE A 332 4.14 5.13 12.25
N LEU A 333 3.98 3.96 11.62
CA LEU A 333 4.34 2.67 12.23
C LEU A 333 5.86 2.59 12.50
N GLU A 334 6.70 3.01 11.56
CA GLU A 334 8.16 3.05 11.75
C GLU A 334 8.54 3.95 12.93
N GLU A 335 7.92 5.12 13.08
CA GLU A 335 8.11 5.98 14.23
C GLU A 335 7.64 5.32 15.55
N ASN A 336 6.56 4.54 15.49
CA ASN A 336 6.08 3.80 16.65
C ASN A 336 7.03 2.66 17.04
N LEU A 337 7.72 2.00 16.09
CA LEU A 337 8.80 1.06 16.40
C LEU A 337 9.94 1.76 17.15
N LYS A 338 10.42 2.90 16.63
CA LYS A 338 11.55 3.66 17.20
C LYS A 338 11.29 4.18 18.61
N LYS A 339 10.02 4.37 19.00
CA LYS A 339 9.63 4.82 20.36
C LYS A 339 9.69 3.71 21.41
N ARG A 340 9.95 2.46 21.03
CA ARG A 340 9.89 1.30 21.91
C ARG A 340 11.27 0.65 22.06
N ASP A 341 11.92 0.86 23.18
CA ASP A 341 13.29 0.35 23.47
C ASP A 341 13.39 -1.18 23.41
N LYS A 342 12.26 -1.89 23.45
CA LYS A 342 12.19 -3.36 23.37
C LYS A 342 12.20 -3.89 21.96
N ILE A 343 12.18 -3.03 20.93
CA ILE A 343 12.19 -3.42 19.53
C ILE A 343 13.55 -3.15 18.91
N THR A 344 14.17 -4.17 18.35
CA THR A 344 15.36 -4.07 17.51
C THR A 344 14.96 -4.33 16.07
N LEU A 345 15.13 -3.34 15.20
CA LEU A 345 14.91 -3.46 13.75
C LEU A 345 16.23 -3.62 13.02
N LEU A 346 16.38 -4.69 12.27
CA LEU A 346 17.51 -4.94 11.37
C LEU A 346 17.01 -4.88 9.93
N THR A 347 17.47 -3.90 9.16
CA THR A 347 17.22 -3.78 7.71
C THR A 347 18.34 -4.41 6.90
N SER A 348 18.07 -4.75 5.63
CA SER A 348 19.02 -5.46 4.75
C SER A 348 19.47 -6.82 5.30
N VAL A 349 18.59 -7.45 6.10
CA VAL A 349 18.79 -8.77 6.71
C VAL A 349 17.67 -9.70 6.27
N THR A 350 18.01 -10.70 5.47
CA THR A 350 17.06 -11.66 4.90
C THR A 350 16.94 -12.90 5.80
N ALA A 351 15.76 -13.16 6.33
CA ALA A 351 15.46 -14.42 7.02
C ALA A 351 15.51 -15.59 6.03
N GLU A 352 16.23 -16.66 6.36
CA GLU A 352 16.45 -17.81 5.48
C GLU A 352 15.88 -19.11 6.05
N GLU A 353 15.88 -19.28 7.37
CA GLU A 353 15.49 -20.54 8.03
C GLU A 353 14.81 -20.26 9.37
N ILE A 354 13.65 -20.86 9.61
CA ILE A 354 13.08 -20.99 10.95
C ILE A 354 13.72 -22.20 11.63
N THR A 355 14.31 -22.00 12.81
CA THR A 355 15.04 -23.04 13.52
C THR A 355 14.20 -23.77 14.54
N LYS A 356 14.52 -25.03 14.80
CA LYS A 356 13.95 -25.86 15.87
C LYS A 356 15.03 -26.32 16.83
N SER A 357 14.68 -26.42 18.10
CA SER A 357 15.48 -27.07 19.13
C SER A 357 15.46 -28.61 18.98
N GLU A 358 16.29 -29.31 19.74
CA GLU A 358 16.38 -30.77 19.69
C GLU A 358 15.06 -31.48 20.04
N ASP A 359 14.21 -30.87 20.85
CA ASP A 359 12.86 -31.34 21.19
C ASP A 359 11.79 -30.96 20.13
N GLY A 360 12.20 -30.34 19.01
CA GLY A 360 11.35 -30.03 17.86
C GLY A 360 10.52 -28.74 17.99
N LYS A 361 10.70 -27.96 19.06
CA LYS A 361 10.04 -26.66 19.25
C LYS A 361 10.71 -25.55 18.43
N ILE A 362 9.97 -24.52 18.06
CA ILE A 362 10.53 -23.31 17.47
C ILE A 362 11.58 -22.71 18.40
N SER A 363 12.74 -22.33 17.86
CA SER A 363 13.87 -21.82 18.64
C SER A 363 14.47 -20.52 18.09
N GLY A 364 14.00 -20.04 16.92
CA GLY A 364 14.45 -18.78 16.35
C GLY A 364 14.48 -18.75 14.82
N VAL A 365 15.31 -17.87 14.29
CA VAL A 365 15.50 -17.64 12.85
C VAL A 365 16.97 -17.46 12.53
N LYS A 366 17.46 -18.12 11.47
CA LYS A 366 18.73 -17.79 10.83
C LYS A 366 18.47 -16.86 9.67
N ALA A 367 19.31 -15.86 9.53
CA ALA A 367 19.23 -14.83 8.53
C ALA A 367 20.62 -14.46 7.99
N LYS A 368 20.63 -13.70 6.91
CA LYS A 368 21.83 -13.22 6.25
C LYS A 368 21.76 -11.73 5.99
N GLY A 369 22.77 -11.00 6.43
CA GLY A 369 22.95 -9.59 6.10
C GLY A 369 23.41 -9.37 4.67
N SER A 370 23.20 -8.17 4.13
CA SER A 370 23.59 -7.81 2.75
C SER A 370 25.09 -7.90 2.50
N SER A 371 25.93 -7.75 3.52
CA SER A 371 27.38 -7.96 3.46
C SER A 371 27.79 -9.43 3.47
N GLY A 372 26.82 -10.36 3.58
CA GLY A 372 27.04 -11.81 3.64
C GLY A 372 27.30 -12.35 5.05
N ASN A 373 27.28 -11.52 6.09
CA ASN A 373 27.40 -11.92 7.48
C ASN A 373 26.20 -12.75 7.95
N SER A 374 26.43 -13.66 8.88
CA SER A 374 25.38 -14.47 9.50
C SER A 374 24.65 -13.65 10.60
N VAL A 375 23.34 -13.76 10.64
CA VAL A 375 22.51 -13.21 11.72
C VAL A 375 21.64 -14.34 12.28
N GLU A 376 21.86 -14.71 13.54
CA GLU A 376 21.04 -15.71 14.23
C GLU A 376 20.26 -15.04 15.35
N VAL A 377 18.93 -15.20 15.34
CA VAL A 377 18.05 -14.70 16.41
C VAL A 377 17.44 -15.90 17.13
N LYS A 378 17.79 -16.11 18.39
CA LYS A 378 17.16 -17.09 19.27
C LYS A 378 15.89 -16.50 19.87
N ALA A 379 14.77 -17.13 19.60
CA ALA A 379 13.47 -16.75 20.15
C ALA A 379 12.52 -17.96 20.20
N PRO A 380 11.77 -18.13 21.30
CA PRO A 380 10.77 -19.20 21.40
C PRO A 380 9.53 -18.94 20.53
N VAL A 381 9.40 -17.73 19.98
CA VAL A 381 8.27 -17.33 19.15
C VAL A 381 8.76 -16.68 17.86
N VAL A 382 8.22 -17.14 16.73
CA VAL A 382 8.42 -16.57 15.39
C VAL A 382 7.08 -16.11 14.82
N ILE A 383 7.00 -14.86 14.39
CA ILE A 383 5.86 -14.32 13.62
C ILE A 383 6.29 -14.16 12.16
N VAL A 384 5.67 -14.93 11.26
CA VAL A 384 5.90 -14.82 9.82
C VAL A 384 4.96 -13.75 9.25
N ALA A 385 5.55 -12.65 8.73
CA ALA A 385 4.81 -11.51 8.18
C ALA A 385 5.37 -11.05 6.83
N THR A 386 5.95 -11.99 6.07
CA THR A 386 6.77 -11.74 4.86
C THR A 386 5.99 -11.31 3.62
N GLY A 387 4.66 -11.19 3.71
CA GLY A 387 3.80 -10.96 2.55
C GLY A 387 3.66 -12.19 1.67
N GLY A 388 3.03 -12.02 0.51
CA GLY A 388 2.75 -13.09 -0.44
C GLY A 388 3.92 -13.40 -1.40
N PHE A 389 3.58 -14.02 -2.53
CA PHE A 389 4.58 -14.45 -3.53
C PHE A 389 4.35 -13.85 -4.94
N ALA A 390 3.57 -12.78 -5.05
CA ALA A 390 3.15 -12.23 -6.33
C ALA A 390 4.27 -11.59 -7.18
N ALA A 391 5.47 -11.34 -6.61
CA ALA A 391 6.67 -10.95 -7.36
C ALA A 391 7.52 -12.16 -7.82
N ASN A 392 7.24 -13.36 -7.32
CA ASN A 392 7.92 -14.59 -7.70
C ASN A 392 7.23 -15.23 -8.92
N LYS A 393 7.75 -14.95 -10.10
CA LYS A 393 7.17 -15.44 -11.37
C LYS A 393 7.05 -16.97 -11.42
N GLU A 394 8.02 -17.69 -10.87
CA GLU A 394 8.02 -19.16 -10.86
C GLU A 394 6.92 -19.70 -9.96
N MET A 395 6.71 -19.12 -8.78
CA MET A 395 5.60 -19.51 -7.89
C MET A 395 4.26 -19.15 -8.50
N VAL A 396 4.12 -17.96 -9.11
CA VAL A 396 2.89 -17.54 -9.80
C VAL A 396 2.57 -18.52 -10.94
N GLU A 397 3.53 -18.84 -11.81
CA GLU A 397 3.33 -19.80 -12.90
C GLU A 397 3.05 -21.23 -12.41
N LYS A 398 3.70 -21.63 -11.30
CA LYS A 398 3.48 -22.96 -10.68
C LYS A 398 2.04 -23.14 -10.21
N TYR A 399 1.50 -22.13 -9.50
CA TYR A 399 0.18 -22.24 -8.90
C TYR A 399 -0.95 -21.79 -9.84
N GLN A 400 -0.67 -20.83 -10.74
CA GLN A 400 -1.65 -20.29 -11.69
C GLN A 400 -1.01 -20.09 -13.08
N PRO A 401 -0.88 -21.16 -13.89
CA PRO A 401 -0.18 -21.11 -15.19
C PRO A 401 -0.76 -20.09 -16.18
N SER A 402 -2.05 -19.75 -16.06
CA SER A 402 -2.73 -18.76 -16.91
C SER A 402 -2.20 -17.33 -16.71
N LEU A 403 -1.48 -17.05 -15.62
CA LEU A 403 -0.90 -15.74 -15.32
C LEU A 403 0.55 -15.60 -15.82
N LYS A 404 1.03 -16.56 -16.61
CA LYS A 404 2.34 -16.47 -17.24
C LYS A 404 2.46 -15.21 -18.09
N GLY A 405 3.52 -14.40 -17.81
CA GLY A 405 3.81 -13.19 -18.56
C GLY A 405 3.07 -11.93 -18.08
N TYR A 406 2.16 -12.04 -17.10
CA TYR A 406 1.56 -10.85 -16.49
C TYR A 406 2.59 -10.05 -15.70
N MET A 407 2.46 -8.73 -15.74
CA MET A 407 3.22 -7.83 -14.87
C MET A 407 2.71 -7.92 -13.43
N SER A 408 3.54 -7.53 -12.46
CA SER A 408 3.18 -7.53 -11.05
C SER A 408 3.30 -6.13 -10.44
N THR A 409 2.32 -5.74 -9.64
CA THR A 409 2.32 -4.48 -8.87
C THR A 409 3.17 -4.56 -7.59
N ASN A 410 3.73 -5.73 -7.29
CA ASN A 410 4.34 -6.04 -6.01
C ASN A 410 5.75 -5.47 -5.86
N ALA A 411 6.14 -5.24 -4.60
CA ALA A 411 7.52 -4.97 -4.23
C ALA A 411 8.39 -6.19 -4.57
N PRO A 412 9.67 -5.99 -4.98
CA PRO A 412 10.55 -7.10 -5.36
C PRO A 412 10.77 -8.16 -4.29
N GLY A 413 10.55 -7.81 -3.00
CA GLY A 413 10.69 -8.72 -1.87
C GLY A 413 9.50 -9.67 -1.64
N ALA A 414 8.40 -9.56 -2.38
CA ALA A 414 7.23 -10.45 -2.24
C ALA A 414 7.47 -11.79 -2.96
N LEU A 415 8.38 -12.60 -2.45
CA LEU A 415 8.91 -13.80 -3.10
C LEU A 415 8.41 -15.12 -2.49
N GLY A 416 7.59 -15.08 -1.44
CA GLY A 416 7.06 -16.29 -0.78
C GLY A 416 8.05 -16.97 0.17
N GLN A 417 9.13 -16.31 0.56
CA GLN A 417 10.16 -16.90 1.43
C GLN A 417 9.60 -17.39 2.77
N GLY A 418 8.73 -16.60 3.43
CA GLY A 418 8.15 -16.99 4.70
C GLY A 418 7.29 -18.24 4.59
N ILE A 419 6.56 -18.40 3.48
CA ILE A 419 5.79 -19.61 3.21
C ILE A 419 6.76 -20.82 3.15
N THR A 420 7.81 -20.71 2.35
CA THR A 420 8.80 -21.79 2.19
C THR A 420 9.51 -22.14 3.52
N MET A 421 9.89 -21.14 4.31
CA MET A 421 10.51 -21.36 5.62
C MET A 421 9.56 -22.06 6.60
N ALA A 422 8.29 -21.68 6.60
CA ALA A 422 7.29 -22.30 7.48
C ALA A 422 6.93 -23.72 7.02
N GLU A 423 6.81 -23.98 5.72
CA GLU A 423 6.63 -25.35 5.17
C GLU A 423 7.79 -26.27 5.58
N ALA A 424 9.03 -25.77 5.60
CA ALA A 424 10.21 -26.54 6.03
C ALA A 424 10.13 -27.01 7.50
N VAL A 425 9.37 -26.29 8.35
CA VAL A 425 9.11 -26.69 9.73
C VAL A 425 7.75 -27.36 9.94
N GLY A 426 7.06 -27.71 8.85
CA GLY A 426 5.85 -28.54 8.88
C GLY A 426 4.54 -27.79 8.75
N ALA A 427 4.56 -26.49 8.41
CA ALA A 427 3.34 -25.72 8.18
C ALA A 427 2.56 -26.24 6.96
N ASP A 428 1.24 -26.11 7.02
CA ASP A 428 0.31 -26.34 5.92
C ASP A 428 0.01 -25.01 5.19
N THR A 429 -0.38 -25.13 3.93
CA THR A 429 -0.79 -24.00 3.10
C THR A 429 -2.18 -24.22 2.51
N VAL A 430 -2.89 -23.14 2.25
CA VAL A 430 -4.24 -23.18 1.66
C VAL A 430 -4.37 -22.14 0.57
N ASP A 431 -5.24 -22.39 -0.42
CA ASP A 431 -5.62 -21.44 -1.50
C ASP A 431 -4.44 -20.94 -2.36
N MET A 432 -3.33 -21.67 -2.45
CA MET A 432 -2.12 -21.24 -3.17
C MET A 432 -2.36 -20.93 -4.66
N ASP A 433 -3.37 -21.53 -5.26
CA ASP A 433 -3.82 -21.29 -6.65
C ASP A 433 -4.70 -20.03 -6.78
N GLN A 434 -5.10 -19.41 -5.68
CA GLN A 434 -5.92 -18.21 -5.67
C GLN A 434 -5.02 -16.97 -5.73
N ILE A 435 -4.77 -16.48 -6.95
CA ILE A 435 -3.93 -15.29 -7.20
C ILE A 435 -4.81 -14.23 -7.86
N GLN A 436 -4.88 -13.06 -7.25
CA GLN A 436 -5.69 -11.94 -7.73
C GLN A 436 -4.93 -11.10 -8.76
N ILE A 437 -5.60 -10.79 -9.86
CA ILE A 437 -5.19 -9.72 -10.77
C ILE A 437 -5.96 -8.43 -10.43
N HIS A 438 -5.30 -7.29 -10.62
CA HIS A 438 -5.91 -5.97 -10.47
C HIS A 438 -6.17 -5.38 -11.85
N PRO A 439 -7.38 -4.89 -12.14
CA PRO A 439 -7.71 -4.42 -13.49
C PRO A 439 -6.97 -3.14 -13.89
N THR A 440 -6.67 -2.27 -12.95
CA THR A 440 -6.10 -0.95 -13.27
C THR A 440 -4.61 -0.88 -12.93
N VAL A 441 -3.77 -1.44 -13.79
CA VAL A 441 -2.30 -1.40 -13.71
C VAL A 441 -1.77 -0.69 -14.96
N THR A 442 -0.81 0.21 -14.82
CA THR A 442 -0.20 0.89 -15.98
C THR A 442 0.46 -0.11 -16.92
N THR A 443 0.39 0.17 -18.23
CA THR A 443 0.92 -0.71 -19.27
C THR A 443 2.44 -0.64 -19.42
N THR A 444 3.11 0.31 -18.75
CA THR A 444 4.54 0.60 -18.90
C THR A 444 5.41 -0.03 -17.82
N ASP A 445 5.01 0.11 -16.56
CA ASP A 445 5.86 -0.20 -15.40
C ASP A 445 5.13 -0.94 -14.26
N ALA A 446 3.91 -1.44 -14.55
CA ALA A 446 3.06 -2.13 -13.58
C ALA A 446 2.68 -1.29 -12.35
N HIS A 447 2.66 0.04 -12.49
CA HIS A 447 2.20 0.89 -11.40
C HIS A 447 0.72 0.68 -11.12
N LEU A 448 0.35 0.52 -9.84
CA LEU A 448 -1.03 0.35 -9.43
C LEU A 448 -1.79 1.68 -9.53
N ILE A 449 -2.82 1.72 -10.35
CA ILE A 449 -3.81 2.82 -10.35
C ILE A 449 -4.92 2.45 -9.36
N THR A 450 -5.11 3.29 -8.35
CA THR A 450 -5.99 2.97 -7.22
C THR A 450 -7.42 2.64 -7.66
N GLU A 451 -7.97 1.61 -7.05
CA GLU A 451 -9.37 1.21 -7.21
C GLU A 451 -10.35 2.31 -6.77
N GLY A 452 -9.91 3.19 -5.86
CA GLY A 452 -10.68 4.34 -5.39
C GLY A 452 -11.22 5.21 -6.52
N LEU A 453 -10.48 5.37 -7.63
CA LEU A 453 -10.96 6.15 -8.76
C LEU A 453 -12.28 5.61 -9.31
N ARG A 454 -12.40 4.28 -9.45
CA ARG A 454 -13.62 3.63 -9.91
C ARG A 454 -14.76 3.82 -8.90
N GLY A 455 -14.46 3.70 -7.62
CA GLY A 455 -15.40 3.97 -6.53
C GLY A 455 -15.84 5.44 -6.47
N ASP A 456 -14.92 6.36 -6.75
CA ASP A 456 -15.15 7.81 -6.74
C ASP A 456 -15.76 8.36 -8.06
N GLY A 457 -16.10 7.49 -9.04
CA GLY A 457 -16.87 7.87 -10.23
C GLY A 457 -16.22 7.64 -11.60
N ALA A 458 -14.96 7.27 -11.66
CA ALA A 458 -14.30 6.98 -12.94
C ALA A 458 -14.95 5.78 -13.66
N ILE A 459 -14.86 5.81 -15.00
CA ILE A 459 -15.37 4.73 -15.88
C ILE A 459 -14.21 4.07 -16.64
N LEU A 460 -14.42 2.82 -17.06
CA LEU A 460 -13.53 2.10 -17.95
C LEU A 460 -14.08 2.12 -19.38
N VAL A 461 -13.22 2.55 -20.30
CA VAL A 461 -13.55 2.71 -21.72
C VAL A 461 -12.58 1.91 -22.58
N ASN A 462 -13.09 1.10 -23.48
CA ASN A 462 -12.31 0.28 -24.39
C ASN A 462 -11.79 1.07 -25.61
N GLN A 463 -11.08 0.42 -26.52
CA GLN A 463 -10.51 1.09 -27.70
C GLN A 463 -11.57 1.49 -28.73
N GLU A 464 -12.79 1.00 -28.61
CA GLU A 464 -13.96 1.40 -29.41
C GLU A 464 -14.69 2.63 -28.83
N GLY A 465 -14.21 3.17 -27.72
CA GLY A 465 -14.79 4.34 -27.04
C GLY A 465 -16.03 4.00 -26.17
N LEU A 466 -16.22 2.74 -25.79
CA LEU A 466 -17.40 2.24 -25.09
C LEU A 466 -17.08 1.74 -23.68
N ARG A 467 -18.02 1.94 -22.73
CA ARG A 467 -18.04 1.17 -21.47
C ARG A 467 -18.35 -0.29 -21.77
N PHE A 468 -17.86 -1.21 -20.94
CA PHE A 468 -17.98 -2.66 -21.19
C PHE A 468 -18.25 -3.48 -19.91
N THR A 469 -18.32 -2.85 -18.74
CA THR A 469 -18.49 -3.54 -17.46
C THR A 469 -19.04 -2.62 -16.36
N ASP A 470 -19.49 -3.20 -15.24
CA ASP A 470 -19.69 -2.51 -13.96
C ASP A 470 -18.29 -2.28 -13.34
N GLU A 471 -17.81 -1.04 -13.34
CA GLU A 471 -16.45 -0.69 -12.89
C GLU A 471 -16.22 -0.92 -11.40
N VAL A 472 -17.28 -0.99 -10.59
CA VAL A 472 -17.20 -1.26 -9.15
C VAL A 472 -17.49 -2.73 -8.80
N GLY A 473 -17.57 -3.58 -9.82
CA GLY A 473 -17.58 -5.03 -9.65
C GLY A 473 -16.32 -5.55 -8.96
N THR A 474 -16.31 -6.84 -8.63
CA THR A 474 -15.13 -7.48 -8.03
C THR A 474 -13.93 -7.44 -9.00
N ARG A 475 -12.71 -7.43 -8.47
CA ARG A 475 -11.49 -7.30 -9.28
C ARG A 475 -11.38 -8.36 -10.37
N ASP A 476 -11.71 -9.60 -10.05
CA ASP A 476 -11.71 -10.71 -11.00
C ASP A 476 -12.75 -10.53 -12.11
N ALA A 477 -13.95 -10.03 -11.80
CA ALA A 477 -14.99 -9.78 -12.77
C ALA A 477 -14.59 -8.65 -13.73
N VAL A 478 -14.10 -7.53 -13.20
CA VAL A 478 -13.64 -6.38 -14.01
C VAL A 478 -12.42 -6.76 -14.84
N SER A 479 -11.43 -7.44 -14.27
CA SER A 479 -10.24 -7.90 -15.01
C SER A 479 -10.61 -8.88 -16.12
N LYS A 480 -11.57 -9.78 -15.87
CA LYS A 480 -12.05 -10.71 -16.91
C LYS A 480 -12.67 -9.95 -18.08
N ALA A 481 -13.55 -8.98 -17.80
CA ALA A 481 -14.17 -8.17 -18.84
C ALA A 481 -13.12 -7.35 -19.61
N GLU A 482 -12.05 -6.90 -18.95
CA GLU A 482 -10.96 -6.14 -19.55
C GLU A 482 -10.06 -7.03 -20.44
N ILE A 483 -9.77 -8.27 -20.02
CA ILE A 483 -9.02 -9.25 -20.82
C ILE A 483 -9.72 -9.54 -22.15
N GLU A 484 -11.04 -9.48 -22.19
CA GLU A 484 -11.85 -9.68 -23.39
C GLU A 484 -11.80 -8.47 -24.35
N GLN A 485 -11.27 -7.32 -23.94
CA GLN A 485 -11.10 -6.15 -24.79
C GLN A 485 -9.82 -6.25 -25.65
N THR A 486 -9.73 -5.41 -26.68
CA THR A 486 -8.62 -5.38 -27.62
C THR A 486 -7.27 -5.21 -26.91
N ASN A 487 -6.36 -6.16 -27.06
CA ASN A 487 -5.05 -6.25 -26.40
C ASN A 487 -5.11 -6.26 -24.86
N SER A 488 -6.25 -6.53 -24.24
CA SER A 488 -6.48 -6.41 -22.80
C SER A 488 -6.07 -5.04 -22.24
N GLN A 489 -6.27 -3.97 -23.02
CA GLN A 489 -5.92 -2.61 -22.67
C GLN A 489 -7.12 -1.69 -22.83
N VAL A 490 -7.36 -0.88 -21.81
CA VAL A 490 -8.48 0.05 -21.75
C VAL A 490 -8.04 1.40 -21.14
N TYR A 491 -8.95 2.35 -21.07
CA TYR A 491 -8.71 3.66 -20.48
C TYR A 491 -9.60 3.85 -19.24
N LEU A 492 -8.99 4.24 -18.12
CA LEU A 492 -9.68 4.74 -16.95
C LEU A 492 -9.87 6.24 -17.11
N VAL A 493 -11.13 6.67 -17.23
CA VAL A 493 -11.51 8.07 -17.51
C VAL A 493 -12.02 8.76 -16.27
N LEU A 494 -11.55 9.98 -16.03
CA LEU A 494 -11.91 10.83 -14.89
C LEU A 494 -11.92 12.31 -15.29
N ASP A 495 -12.50 13.16 -14.45
CA ASP A 495 -12.62 14.60 -14.66
C ASP A 495 -11.84 15.43 -13.62
N ASN A 496 -11.81 16.75 -13.78
CA ASN A 496 -11.07 17.65 -12.92
C ASN A 496 -11.60 17.69 -11.47
N LYS A 497 -12.89 17.46 -11.24
CA LYS A 497 -13.44 17.39 -9.86
C LYS A 497 -12.78 16.28 -9.05
N MET A 498 -12.54 15.14 -9.68
CA MET A 498 -11.84 14.03 -9.04
C MET A 498 -10.37 14.37 -8.75
N VAL A 499 -9.70 15.07 -9.67
CA VAL A 499 -8.31 15.54 -9.50
C VAL A 499 -8.19 16.50 -8.31
N GLU A 500 -9.13 17.43 -8.16
CA GLU A 500 -9.13 18.40 -7.07
C GLU A 500 -9.30 17.76 -5.69
N LYS A 501 -10.03 16.65 -5.61
CA LYS A 501 -10.34 15.92 -4.37
C LYS A 501 -9.24 14.92 -3.95
N SER A 502 -8.27 14.59 -4.84
CA SER A 502 -7.33 13.50 -4.60
C SER A 502 -5.87 13.85 -4.95
N ALA A 503 -5.01 13.87 -3.93
CA ALA A 503 -3.57 14.01 -4.14
C ALA A 503 -2.96 12.79 -4.85
N VAL A 504 -3.57 11.61 -4.73
CA VAL A 504 -3.16 10.39 -5.46
C VAL A 504 -3.29 10.59 -6.95
N ILE A 505 -4.43 11.13 -7.42
CA ILE A 505 -4.66 11.41 -8.85
C ILE A 505 -3.67 12.46 -9.35
N GLN A 506 -3.43 13.52 -8.57
CA GLN A 506 -2.44 14.54 -8.90
C GLN A 506 -1.03 13.93 -9.06
N GLY A 507 -0.69 12.94 -8.26
CA GLY A 507 0.54 12.15 -8.40
C GLY A 507 0.61 11.41 -9.74
N TYR A 508 -0.47 10.77 -10.19
CA TYR A 508 -0.50 10.09 -11.49
C TYR A 508 -0.32 11.06 -12.68
N ILE A 509 -0.93 12.25 -12.60
CA ILE A 509 -0.75 13.30 -13.62
C ILE A 509 0.71 13.76 -13.67
N LYS A 510 1.32 14.06 -12.53
CA LYS A 510 2.73 14.45 -12.43
C LYS A 510 3.67 13.37 -12.94
N SER A 511 3.34 12.11 -12.71
CA SER A 511 4.13 10.95 -13.18
C SER A 511 3.95 10.68 -14.68
N GLY A 512 3.10 11.45 -15.39
CA GLY A 512 2.90 11.31 -16.84
C GLY A 512 2.08 10.09 -17.25
N TYR A 513 1.29 9.50 -16.33
CA TYR A 513 0.42 8.35 -16.65
C TYR A 513 -0.86 8.74 -17.39
N THR A 514 -1.17 10.05 -17.50
CA THR A 514 -2.43 10.53 -18.06
C THR A 514 -2.26 11.14 -19.45
N VAL A 515 -3.28 10.98 -20.27
CA VAL A 515 -3.57 11.89 -21.41
C VAL A 515 -4.72 12.80 -21.02
N THR A 516 -4.81 13.99 -21.63
CA THR A 516 -5.73 15.05 -21.22
C THR A 516 -6.51 15.62 -22.40
N GLY A 517 -7.74 16.05 -22.17
CA GLY A 517 -8.58 16.78 -23.15
C GLY A 517 -9.45 17.82 -22.48
N GLU A 518 -9.69 18.95 -23.15
CA GLU A 518 -10.57 20.02 -22.66
C GLU A 518 -12.06 19.70 -22.84
N ASP A 519 -12.37 18.69 -23.64
CA ASP A 519 -13.70 18.15 -23.88
C ASP A 519 -13.63 16.65 -24.22
N ALA A 520 -14.79 16.01 -24.37
CA ALA A 520 -14.87 14.59 -24.70
C ALA A 520 -14.14 14.24 -26.01
N LYS A 521 -14.25 15.07 -27.04
CA LYS A 521 -13.64 14.79 -28.35
C LYS A 521 -12.12 14.92 -28.32
N SER A 522 -11.61 15.95 -27.67
CA SER A 522 -10.16 16.13 -27.52
C SER A 522 -9.54 15.03 -26.66
N LEU A 523 -10.23 14.57 -25.61
CA LEU A 523 -9.79 13.41 -24.84
C LEU A 523 -9.83 12.12 -25.67
N ALA A 524 -10.91 11.86 -26.42
CA ALA A 524 -11.01 10.71 -27.31
C ALA A 524 -9.87 10.65 -28.33
N LYS A 525 -9.54 11.82 -28.93
CA LYS A 525 -8.40 11.97 -29.83
C LYS A 525 -7.08 11.65 -29.13
N ALA A 526 -6.89 12.14 -27.90
CA ALA A 526 -5.69 11.86 -27.10
C ALA A 526 -5.56 10.38 -26.71
N MET A 527 -6.68 9.69 -26.45
CA MET A 527 -6.74 8.24 -26.24
C MET A 527 -6.56 7.42 -27.52
N GLY A 528 -6.83 8.01 -28.68
CA GLY A 528 -6.86 7.30 -29.96
C GLY A 528 -8.10 6.42 -30.16
N VAL A 529 -9.24 6.82 -29.58
CA VAL A 529 -10.53 6.14 -29.70
C VAL A 529 -11.52 6.96 -30.58
N PRO A 530 -12.61 6.35 -31.12
CA PRO A 530 -13.60 7.07 -31.91
C PRO A 530 -14.29 8.19 -31.11
N GLU A 531 -14.20 9.44 -31.61
CA GLU A 531 -14.66 10.64 -30.91
C GLU A 531 -16.16 10.61 -30.61
N ASP A 532 -17.00 10.31 -31.62
CA ASP A 532 -18.46 10.31 -31.45
C ASP A 532 -18.95 9.17 -30.53
N ALA A 533 -18.28 8.02 -30.56
CA ALA A 533 -18.60 6.90 -29.69
C ALA A 533 -18.29 7.24 -28.23
N PHE A 534 -17.15 7.83 -27.94
CA PHE A 534 -16.77 8.23 -26.60
C PHE A 534 -17.64 9.38 -26.05
N GLU A 535 -17.94 10.41 -26.86
CA GLU A 535 -18.83 11.50 -26.47
C GLU A 535 -20.23 10.96 -26.07
N LYS A 536 -20.75 10.01 -26.84
CA LYS A 536 -21.99 9.33 -26.52
C LYS A 536 -21.87 8.53 -25.21
N THR A 537 -20.80 7.77 -25.04
CA THR A 537 -20.55 6.99 -23.82
C THR A 537 -20.52 7.87 -22.57
N LEU A 538 -19.85 9.02 -22.64
CA LEU A 538 -19.78 9.95 -21.50
C LEU A 538 -21.14 10.57 -21.20
N THR A 539 -21.93 10.91 -22.23
CA THR A 539 -23.29 11.41 -22.08
C THR A 539 -24.20 10.37 -21.41
N GLU A 540 -24.21 9.14 -21.91
CA GLU A 540 -25.02 8.03 -21.36
C GLU A 540 -24.64 7.70 -19.91
N TRP A 541 -23.34 7.77 -19.59
CA TRP A 541 -22.87 7.62 -18.21
C TRP A 541 -23.40 8.72 -17.29
N ASN A 542 -23.29 9.99 -17.69
CA ASN A 542 -23.77 11.11 -16.89
C ASN A 542 -25.30 11.07 -16.70
N GLU A 543 -26.07 10.57 -17.70
CA GLU A 543 -27.49 10.30 -17.54
C GLU A 543 -27.76 9.19 -16.51
N SER A 544 -26.94 8.12 -16.51
CA SER A 544 -27.05 7.02 -15.53
C SER A 544 -26.79 7.53 -14.12
N VAL A 545 -25.80 8.39 -13.93
CA VAL A 545 -25.50 9.05 -12.64
C VAL A 545 -26.69 9.90 -12.16
N ALA A 546 -27.29 10.72 -13.06
CA ALA A 546 -28.42 11.57 -12.73
C ALA A 546 -29.66 10.77 -12.33
N LYS A 547 -29.87 9.61 -12.96
CA LYS A 547 -31.00 8.69 -12.66
C LYS A 547 -30.70 7.76 -11.48
N LYS A 548 -29.42 7.67 -11.03
CA LYS A 548 -28.92 6.65 -10.09
C LYS A 548 -29.24 5.22 -10.55
N GLU A 549 -29.19 4.99 -11.86
CA GLU A 549 -29.53 3.72 -12.50
C GLU A 549 -28.60 3.46 -13.70
N ASP A 550 -27.88 2.36 -13.70
CA ASP A 550 -27.08 1.88 -14.83
C ASP A 550 -27.72 0.63 -15.45
N THR A 551 -28.55 0.84 -16.44
CA THR A 551 -29.26 -0.26 -17.14
C THR A 551 -28.35 -1.09 -18.03
N ALA A 552 -27.15 -0.58 -18.39
CA ALA A 552 -26.23 -1.26 -19.29
C ALA A 552 -25.43 -2.36 -18.57
N PHE A 553 -24.89 -2.08 -17.38
CA PHE A 553 -23.99 -2.99 -16.67
C PHE A 553 -24.38 -3.23 -15.20
N GLY A 554 -25.44 -2.55 -14.71
CA GLY A 554 -25.98 -2.79 -13.38
C GLY A 554 -25.07 -2.27 -12.25
N ARG A 555 -24.32 -1.19 -12.49
CA ARG A 555 -23.56 -0.50 -11.44
C ARG A 555 -24.54 0.12 -10.44
N THR A 556 -24.29 -0.09 -9.15
CA THR A 556 -25.17 0.34 -8.05
C THR A 556 -24.60 1.47 -7.21
N SER A 557 -23.33 1.86 -7.44
CA SER A 557 -22.64 2.94 -6.75
C SER A 557 -22.37 4.09 -7.71
N PHE A 558 -22.89 5.26 -7.39
CA PHE A 558 -22.77 6.46 -8.20
C PHE A 558 -22.12 7.57 -7.38
N ALA A 559 -21.24 8.32 -8.02
CA ALA A 559 -20.64 9.54 -7.51
C ALA A 559 -21.09 10.74 -8.36
N ASP A 560 -20.30 11.81 -8.41
CA ASP A 560 -20.56 12.96 -9.27
C ASP A 560 -20.47 12.57 -10.77
N PRO A 561 -21.24 13.23 -11.66
CA PRO A 561 -21.10 13.05 -13.10
C PRO A 561 -19.72 13.50 -13.58
N LEU A 562 -19.20 12.90 -14.65
CA LEU A 562 -17.97 13.31 -15.31
C LEU A 562 -18.29 14.45 -16.31
N ASP A 563 -18.27 15.70 -15.84
CA ASP A 563 -18.72 16.87 -16.60
C ASP A 563 -17.84 18.12 -16.45
N THR A 564 -16.73 18.03 -15.73
CA THR A 564 -15.86 19.16 -15.42
C THR A 564 -14.49 19.00 -16.10
N ALA A 565 -14.23 19.86 -17.07
CA ALA A 565 -12.95 19.94 -17.79
C ALA A 565 -11.80 20.43 -16.86
N PRO A 566 -10.53 20.12 -17.18
CA PRO A 566 -10.11 19.15 -18.18
C PRO A 566 -10.43 17.70 -17.79
N PHE A 567 -10.60 16.84 -18.79
CA PHE A 567 -10.77 15.41 -18.62
C PHE A 567 -9.43 14.70 -18.75
N TYR A 568 -9.31 13.57 -18.08
CA TYR A 568 -8.08 12.77 -18.05
C TYR A 568 -8.39 11.31 -18.34
N ALA A 569 -7.45 10.61 -18.95
CA ALA A 569 -7.51 9.17 -19.11
C ALA A 569 -6.16 8.51 -18.82
N ILE A 570 -6.19 7.37 -18.12
CA ILE A 570 -5.02 6.54 -17.82
C ILE A 570 -5.16 5.22 -18.60
N LYS A 571 -4.15 4.87 -19.40
CA LYS A 571 -4.12 3.58 -20.09
C LYS A 571 -3.73 2.48 -19.11
N VAL A 572 -4.60 1.47 -18.97
CA VAL A 572 -4.45 0.39 -17.98
C VAL A 572 -4.62 -1.00 -18.61
N THR A 573 -4.15 -2.00 -17.88
CA THR A 573 -4.25 -3.44 -18.21
C THR A 573 -4.30 -4.24 -16.90
N PRO A 574 -4.82 -5.48 -16.87
CA PRO A 574 -4.74 -6.33 -15.70
C PRO A 574 -3.30 -6.73 -15.34
N GLY A 575 -3.00 -6.80 -14.05
CA GLY A 575 -1.70 -7.24 -13.54
C GLY A 575 -1.82 -8.04 -12.24
N VAL A 576 -0.86 -8.93 -11.96
CA VAL A 576 -0.79 -9.70 -10.71
C VAL A 576 -0.64 -8.74 -9.53
N HIS A 577 -1.49 -8.92 -8.51
CA HIS A 577 -1.56 -7.94 -7.42
C HIS A 577 -1.50 -8.54 -6.02
N HIS A 578 -2.24 -9.61 -5.72
CA HIS A 578 -2.34 -10.18 -4.38
C HIS A 578 -2.41 -11.71 -4.44
N THR A 579 -1.76 -12.38 -3.50
CA THR A 579 -1.93 -13.82 -3.30
C THR A 579 -2.88 -14.04 -2.13
N MET A 580 -4.04 -14.69 -2.37
CA MET A 580 -4.99 -15.03 -1.32
C MET A 580 -4.59 -16.31 -0.59
N GLY A 581 -3.74 -17.11 -1.23
CA GLY A 581 -3.16 -18.32 -0.65
C GLY A 581 -1.91 -18.05 0.16
N GLY A 582 -1.68 -18.90 1.15
CA GLY A 582 -0.55 -18.79 2.07
C GLY A 582 -0.63 -19.81 3.19
N LEU A 583 0.04 -19.52 4.30
CA LEU A 583 0.07 -20.34 5.50
C LEU A 583 -1.33 -20.49 6.09
N ARG A 584 -1.69 -21.71 6.45
CA ARG A 584 -2.94 -22.01 7.15
C ARG A 584 -2.83 -21.59 8.61
N ILE A 585 -3.77 -20.74 9.06
CA ILE A 585 -3.82 -20.24 10.44
C ILE A 585 -5.18 -20.50 11.10
N ASN A 586 -5.20 -20.42 12.43
CA ASN A 586 -6.44 -20.33 13.21
C ASN A 586 -6.78 -18.87 13.59
N GLU A 587 -7.87 -18.65 14.36
CA GLU A 587 -8.38 -17.33 14.73
C GLU A 587 -7.44 -16.52 15.63
N ILE A 588 -6.48 -17.15 16.27
CA ILE A 588 -5.45 -16.50 17.07
C ILE A 588 -4.08 -16.46 16.37
N THR A 589 -4.09 -16.70 15.04
CA THR A 589 -2.93 -16.61 14.14
C THR A 589 -1.84 -17.66 14.32
N GLU A 590 -2.09 -18.74 15.09
CA GLU A 590 -1.16 -19.87 15.12
C GLU A 590 -1.13 -20.56 13.77
N VAL A 591 0.08 -20.85 13.27
CA VAL A 591 0.27 -21.61 12.03
C VAL A 591 -0.05 -23.06 12.26
N LEU A 592 -0.83 -23.66 11.36
CA LEU A 592 -1.29 -25.04 11.46
C LEU A 592 -0.44 -25.98 10.61
N ASP A 593 -0.27 -27.21 11.11
CA ASP A 593 0.31 -28.32 10.34
C ASP A 593 -0.74 -28.97 9.40
N LYS A 594 -0.33 -29.96 8.60
CA LYS A 594 -1.22 -30.70 7.68
C LYS A 594 -2.33 -31.49 8.37
N ASN A 595 -2.23 -31.71 9.68
CA ASN A 595 -3.27 -32.38 10.48
C ASN A 595 -4.23 -31.37 11.13
N GLY A 596 -3.98 -30.06 10.97
CA GLY A 596 -4.75 -28.98 11.56
C GLY A 596 -4.35 -28.67 13.02
N ASN A 597 -3.22 -29.16 13.50
CA ASN A 597 -2.69 -28.80 14.81
C ASN A 597 -1.82 -27.55 14.72
N ALA A 598 -1.88 -26.70 15.74
CA ALA A 598 -0.98 -25.57 15.84
C ALA A 598 0.48 -26.01 15.99
N ILE A 599 1.40 -25.34 15.30
CA ILE A 599 2.84 -25.49 15.49
C ILE A 599 3.24 -24.55 16.64
N PRO A 600 3.58 -25.06 17.84
CA PRO A 600 3.82 -24.22 19.00
C PRO A 600 4.94 -23.20 18.78
N GLY A 601 4.67 -21.92 19.07
CA GLY A 601 5.62 -20.82 18.89
C GLY A 601 5.69 -20.25 17.47
N LEU A 602 4.90 -20.76 16.52
CA LEU A 602 4.86 -20.24 15.15
C LEU A 602 3.51 -19.55 14.87
N PHE A 603 3.57 -18.25 14.53
CA PHE A 603 2.43 -17.42 14.18
C PHE A 603 2.63 -16.80 12.79
N ALA A 604 1.54 -16.37 12.14
CA ALA A 604 1.62 -15.67 10.87
C ALA A 604 0.49 -14.65 10.72
N ALA A 605 0.74 -13.53 10.01
CA ALA A 605 -0.26 -12.50 9.78
C ALA A 605 -0.03 -11.74 8.46
N GLY A 606 -1.13 -11.25 7.87
CA GLY A 606 -1.14 -10.51 6.61
C GLY A 606 -1.04 -11.44 5.40
N GLU A 607 -0.65 -10.92 4.25
CA GLU A 607 -0.70 -11.61 2.94
C GLU A 607 0.11 -12.93 2.86
N VAL A 608 0.94 -13.25 3.84
CA VAL A 608 1.61 -14.56 3.95
C VAL A 608 0.64 -15.68 4.33
N THR A 609 -0.54 -15.35 4.85
CA THR A 609 -1.57 -16.29 5.30
C THR A 609 -2.62 -16.52 4.23
N GLY A 610 -3.22 -17.71 4.22
CA GLY A 610 -4.35 -18.07 3.36
C GLY A 610 -5.65 -18.28 4.13
N GLY A 611 -6.76 -18.40 3.38
CA GLY A 611 -8.09 -18.70 3.91
C GLY A 611 -8.94 -17.47 4.26
N VAL A 612 -8.37 -16.28 4.46
CA VAL A 612 -9.15 -15.07 4.80
C VAL A 612 -9.96 -14.58 3.59
N HIS A 613 -9.37 -14.55 2.41
CA HIS A 613 -9.93 -13.86 1.24
C HIS A 613 -10.57 -14.79 0.20
N GLY A 614 -10.45 -16.10 0.36
CA GLY A 614 -10.98 -17.09 -0.58
C GLY A 614 -10.43 -16.92 -1.99
N ALA A 615 -11.29 -16.98 -3.01
CA ALA A 615 -10.87 -16.90 -4.40
C ALA A 615 -10.67 -15.47 -4.93
N ASN A 616 -11.08 -14.44 -4.18
CA ASN A 616 -10.93 -13.05 -4.60
C ASN A 616 -11.04 -12.10 -3.38
N ARG A 617 -10.08 -11.21 -3.23
CA ARG A 617 -10.03 -10.25 -2.13
C ARG A 617 -10.74 -8.94 -2.49
N LEU A 618 -11.63 -8.48 -1.62
CA LEU A 618 -12.26 -7.17 -1.77
C LEU A 618 -11.25 -6.03 -1.55
N GLY A 619 -11.41 -4.94 -2.29
CA GLY A 619 -10.62 -3.72 -2.11
C GLY A 619 -10.71 -3.22 -0.66
N GLY A 620 -9.58 -2.83 -0.06
CA GLY A 620 -9.52 -2.40 1.35
C GLY A 620 -9.33 -3.52 2.38
N ASN A 621 -9.67 -4.79 2.06
CA ASN A 621 -9.54 -5.90 3.01
C ASN A 621 -8.08 -6.26 3.33
N ALA A 622 -7.09 -5.98 2.46
CA ALA A 622 -5.68 -6.26 2.78
C ALA A 622 -5.16 -5.40 3.94
N VAL A 623 -5.61 -4.13 4.01
CA VAL A 623 -5.22 -3.23 5.11
C VAL A 623 -5.92 -3.64 6.40
N ALA A 624 -7.19 -4.04 6.32
CA ALA A 624 -7.94 -4.60 7.45
C ALA A 624 -7.28 -5.89 7.96
N ASP A 625 -6.92 -6.81 7.05
CA ASP A 625 -6.26 -8.08 7.36
C ASP A 625 -4.94 -7.86 8.11
N PHE A 626 -3.99 -7.14 7.54
CA PHE A 626 -2.71 -6.96 8.20
C PHE A 626 -2.82 -6.18 9.53
N THR A 627 -3.82 -5.31 9.68
CA THR A 627 -4.05 -4.57 10.92
C THR A 627 -4.66 -5.48 11.99
N VAL A 628 -5.73 -6.18 11.65
CA VAL A 628 -6.44 -7.07 12.57
C VAL A 628 -5.56 -8.26 12.98
N PHE A 629 -5.11 -9.04 12.00
CA PHE A 629 -4.33 -10.25 12.31
C PHE A 629 -2.90 -9.93 12.78
N GLY A 630 -2.31 -8.80 12.34
CA GLY A 630 -1.05 -8.33 12.89
C GLY A 630 -1.14 -8.04 14.39
N LYS A 631 -2.22 -7.36 14.82
CA LYS A 631 -2.47 -7.10 16.24
C LYS A 631 -2.69 -8.40 17.01
N ILE A 632 -3.53 -9.32 16.50
CA ILE A 632 -3.79 -10.62 17.12
C ILE A 632 -2.51 -11.44 17.24
N ALA A 633 -1.66 -11.47 16.21
CA ALA A 633 -0.38 -12.18 16.23
C ALA A 633 0.55 -11.66 17.34
N GLY A 634 0.65 -10.34 17.49
CA GLY A 634 1.41 -9.72 18.57
C GLY A 634 0.86 -10.07 19.96
N GLU A 635 -0.46 -10.07 20.13
CA GLU A 635 -1.11 -10.45 21.40
C GLU A 635 -0.90 -11.94 21.72
N SER A 636 -1.05 -12.82 20.72
CA SER A 636 -0.88 -14.27 20.87
C SER A 636 0.56 -14.63 21.17
N ALA A 637 1.51 -14.02 20.45
CA ALA A 637 2.94 -14.16 20.69
C ALA A 637 3.32 -13.74 22.12
N ALA A 638 2.76 -12.64 22.62
CA ALA A 638 3.03 -12.15 23.97
C ALA A 638 2.47 -13.07 25.06
N LYS A 639 1.37 -13.76 24.80
CA LYS A 639 0.71 -14.70 25.73
C LYS A 639 1.28 -16.12 25.68
N PHE A 640 2.07 -16.44 24.63
CA PHE A 640 2.63 -17.78 24.47
C PHE A 640 3.57 -18.13 25.63
N GLN A 641 3.30 -19.31 26.22
CA GLN A 641 4.13 -19.91 27.28
C GLN A 641 4.69 -21.21 26.72
N GLY A 642 5.95 -21.17 26.26
CA GLY A 642 6.64 -22.25 25.57
C GLY A 642 6.65 -23.63 26.26
#